data_115322583786c25529ec349cfb650b65
#
_entry.id   115322583786c25529ec349cfb650b65
#
_cell.length_a   1.000
_cell.length_b   1.000
_cell.length_c   1.000
_cell.angle_alpha   90.00
_cell.angle_beta   90.00
_cell.angle_gamma   90.00
#
_symmetry.space_group_name_H-M   'P 1'
#
loop_
_entity.id
_entity.type
_entity.pdbx_description
1 polymer ?
#
loop_
_entity_poly.entity_id
_entity_poly.type
_entity_poly.pdbx_seq_one_letter_code
_entity_poly.pdbx_strand_id
1 'polypeptide(L)'
;MKKIQDYNIILLVSLYINKGYFIMRKIKNELCNNRRLLSVVLAIIDVAFIALLLIGLCIGIFGKHTYNFSIEYGEEHSNKNYAQMYYAPSVKKITEEDSINAYFENKKANFKIKMGLAEINNNLFRVDPINTLEVYSIKSITLSDFWGNSIEVSGSKLEKYISSRKDVEYEVHDDGLYITALTQDNMFILSQKLNYKVVKLFLNRQLVLFYIGTFCYLLFGILQFVLLCQNNDDKKHSRIFNFLSAFITYILTALGGALLYGFWYMQKNFKDVPIGQIIYHLNTPLEGTNTSSFSVIFISIILIIIICVLMVTFGLLIFRKKKNKWIYKFWMSLLGCIAIGYSIILCCFHFDIISYLKYTKQDSTIYEDNYVDGRDVAITFPKEKRNLIYIFLESMEMTYSDQSVGGAMSENYIPELTQISLENENFGIYGKLNGAYTTSGATFTMGGLVAQTSGVPINENLISNDTLNSKWESDNNYVPGVWAIGDVLKGEGYNQEFLIGSDKKFAGRSSYFHGHGNYDIFDYYTAIDRGYIDDDYMVWWGYEDEKLFEYAKNELNNLASKDEPFNLTMLTVDTHFTDGYVCELCQNQYDEQYSNVIACSSRQVSEFLDWIKQQDFYDNTTVVISGDHLTMDSDYIERQNATDFNRRTYFTIVNGAAVNEKPCVEREYTTLDLYPTTLAALGVQIEGNRLGLGTNLYSGEDTLIEKYGLDYINVELLKDSQLYRKKLLYGKN
;
A
#
# COMPACT_ATOMS: atom_id res chain seq x y z
N MET A 1 45.03 28.02 45.36
CA MET A 1 45.17 26.65 44.81
C MET A 1 44.35 26.38 43.53
N LYS A 2 43.11 26.83 43.38
CA LYS A 2 42.30 26.64 42.14
C LYS A 2 42.91 27.25 40.86
N LYS A 3 43.53 28.44 40.92
CA LYS A 3 44.18 29.10 39.77
C LYS A 3 45.44 28.38 39.25
N ILE A 4 46.12 27.58 40.07
CA ILE A 4 47.34 26.85 39.68
C ILE A 4 46.95 25.50 38.99
N GLN A 5 45.79 24.94 39.32
CA GLN A 5 45.28 23.73 38.67
C GLN A 5 44.79 24.02 37.25
N ASP A 6 44.15 25.17 37.00
CA ASP A 6 43.64 25.55 35.67
C ASP A 6 44.82 25.86 34.70
N TYR A 7 45.91 26.44 35.16
CA TYR A 7 47.12 26.66 34.37
C TYR A 7 47.83 25.36 33.94
N ASN A 8 47.82 24.35 34.81
CA ASN A 8 48.42 23.05 34.49
C ASN A 8 47.56 22.25 33.47
N ILE A 9 46.26 22.38 33.50
CA ILE A 9 45.34 21.73 32.51
C ILE A 9 45.52 22.40 31.13
N ILE A 10 45.56 23.72 31.07
CA ILE A 10 45.81 24.46 29.83
C ILE A 10 47.16 24.15 29.24
N LEU A 11 48.19 24.03 30.09
CA LEU A 11 49.57 23.65 29.68
C LEU A 11 49.62 22.20 29.18
N LEU A 12 48.95 21.26 29.85
CA LEU A 12 48.82 19.87 29.41
C LEU A 12 48.03 19.73 28.08
N VAL A 13 46.91 20.45 27.92
CA VAL A 13 46.15 20.47 26.66
C VAL A 13 47.00 21.11 25.55
N SER A 14 47.75 22.19 25.81
CA SER A 14 48.62 22.80 24.81
C SER A 14 49.81 21.91 24.43
N LEU A 15 50.36 21.16 25.39
CA LEU A 15 51.40 20.15 25.14
C LEU A 15 50.89 18.95 24.38
N TYR A 16 49.66 18.50 24.63
CA TYR A 16 48.98 17.44 23.86
C TYR A 16 48.66 17.89 22.44
N ILE A 17 48.16 19.11 22.27
CA ILE A 17 47.91 19.72 20.96
C ILE A 17 49.23 19.92 20.19
N ASN A 18 50.30 20.41 20.84
CA ASN A 18 51.61 20.56 20.21
C ASN A 18 52.26 19.23 19.87
N LYS A 19 52.15 18.21 20.73
CA LYS A 19 52.61 16.85 20.44
C LYS A 19 51.83 16.20 19.29
N GLY A 20 50.53 16.37 19.28
CA GLY A 20 49.66 15.95 18.18
C GLY A 20 50.01 16.67 16.87
N TYR A 21 50.24 17.99 16.94
CA TYR A 21 50.69 18.77 15.78
C TYR A 21 52.08 18.37 15.26
N PHE A 22 53.01 18.03 16.15
CA PHE A 22 54.36 17.56 15.79
C PHE A 22 54.31 16.16 15.16
N ILE A 23 53.50 15.26 15.71
CA ILE A 23 53.24 13.92 15.13
C ILE A 23 52.57 14.04 13.77
N MET A 24 51.54 14.85 13.66
CA MET A 24 50.85 15.15 12.39
C MET A 24 51.80 15.76 11.34
N ARG A 25 52.72 16.63 11.76
CA ARG A 25 53.73 17.25 10.88
C ARG A 25 54.81 16.24 10.43
N LYS A 26 55.19 15.30 11.29
CA LYS A 26 56.15 14.23 10.96
C LYS A 26 55.52 13.23 10.02
N ILE A 27 54.27 12.80 10.29
CA ILE A 27 53.47 11.96 9.42
C ILE A 27 53.21 12.67 8.08
N LYS A 28 52.89 13.97 8.10
CA LYS A 28 52.73 14.79 6.90
C LYS A 28 54.02 14.82 6.04
N ASN A 29 55.18 14.95 6.62
CA ASN A 29 56.45 15.01 5.89
C ASN A 29 56.82 13.63 5.30
N GLU A 30 56.61 12.54 6.04
CA GLU A 30 56.88 11.17 5.55
C GLU A 30 55.83 10.73 4.48
N LEU A 31 54.56 11.07 4.64
CA LEU A 31 53.51 10.80 3.65
C LEU A 31 53.61 11.71 2.43
N CYS A 32 54.09 12.96 2.56
CA CYS A 32 54.31 13.86 1.43
C CYS A 32 55.42 13.39 0.47
N ASN A 33 56.39 12.62 0.96
CA ASN A 33 57.43 12.03 0.11
C ASN A 33 56.88 10.86 -0.76
N ASN A 34 55.74 10.27 -0.38
CA ASN A 34 55.11 9.20 -1.16
C ASN A 34 53.63 9.47 -1.45
N ARG A 35 53.37 10.50 -2.24
CA ARG A 35 52.01 11.02 -2.57
C ARG A 35 51.03 10.02 -3.20
N ARG A 36 51.55 9.00 -3.90
CA ARG A 36 50.72 7.91 -4.41
C ARG A 36 50.15 7.09 -3.25
N LEU A 37 50.96 6.81 -2.23
CA LEU A 37 50.56 6.09 -1.04
C LEU A 37 49.48 6.89 -0.26
N LEU A 38 49.72 8.20 -0.06
CA LEU A 38 48.76 9.08 0.62
C LEU A 38 47.42 9.14 -0.09
N SER A 39 47.38 9.27 -1.43
CA SER A 39 46.11 9.29 -2.17
C SER A 39 45.36 7.96 -2.16
N VAL A 40 46.09 6.84 -2.14
CA VAL A 40 45.51 5.51 -1.99
C VAL A 40 44.96 5.31 -0.57
N VAL A 41 45.71 5.70 0.46
CA VAL A 41 45.24 5.60 1.86
C VAL A 41 44.01 6.45 2.10
N LEU A 42 43.96 7.69 1.59
CA LEU A 42 42.80 8.54 1.72
C LEU A 42 41.58 7.95 0.97
N ALA A 43 41.79 7.39 -0.23
CA ALA A 43 40.71 6.72 -0.96
C ALA A 43 40.16 5.49 -0.21
N ILE A 44 41.02 4.71 0.44
CA ILE A 44 40.62 3.59 1.28
C ILE A 44 39.81 4.09 2.49
N ILE A 45 40.25 5.15 3.14
CA ILE A 45 39.55 5.77 4.28
C ILE A 45 38.15 6.24 3.83
N ASP A 46 38.04 6.87 2.67
CA ASP A 46 36.77 7.35 2.13
C ASP A 46 35.78 6.22 1.82
N VAL A 47 36.27 5.17 1.15
CA VAL A 47 35.46 3.98 0.87
C VAL A 47 35.02 3.32 2.18
N ALA A 48 35.92 3.19 3.15
CA ALA A 48 35.60 2.63 4.46
C ALA A 48 34.53 3.48 5.19
N PHE A 49 34.67 4.81 5.13
CA PHE A 49 33.71 5.71 5.80
C PHE A 49 32.31 5.63 5.18
N ILE A 50 32.21 5.55 3.86
CA ILE A 50 30.91 5.36 3.17
C ILE A 50 30.32 4.01 3.51
N ALA A 51 31.12 2.96 3.43
CA ALA A 51 30.65 1.64 3.85
C ALA A 51 30.10 1.69 5.28
N LEU A 52 30.81 2.37 6.20
CA LEU A 52 30.33 2.54 7.58
C LEU A 52 29.05 3.37 7.67
N LEU A 53 28.89 4.44 6.87
CA LEU A 53 27.65 5.22 6.85
C LEU A 53 26.45 4.37 6.35
N LEU A 54 26.63 3.64 5.25
CA LEU A 54 25.58 2.79 4.70
C LEU A 54 25.27 1.59 5.60
N ILE A 55 26.30 0.95 6.16
CA ILE A 55 26.15 -0.13 7.15
C ILE A 55 25.46 0.41 8.40
N GLY A 56 25.85 1.60 8.89
CA GLY A 56 25.19 2.25 10.02
C GLY A 56 23.71 2.51 9.78
N LEU A 57 23.35 2.97 8.59
CA LEU A 57 21.95 3.15 8.19
C LEU A 57 21.21 1.80 8.12
N CYS A 58 21.82 0.77 7.50
CA CYS A 58 21.25 -0.58 7.47
C CYS A 58 21.04 -1.16 8.87
N ILE A 59 22.04 -1.03 9.76
CA ILE A 59 21.92 -1.49 11.16
C ILE A 59 20.84 -0.70 11.88
N GLY A 60 20.74 0.62 11.66
CA GLY A 60 19.71 1.47 12.24
C GLY A 60 18.28 1.07 11.84
N ILE A 61 18.11 0.61 10.60
CA ILE A 61 16.80 0.23 10.05
C ILE A 61 16.47 -1.26 10.30
N PHE A 62 17.42 -2.15 10.01
CA PHE A 62 17.19 -3.61 10.04
C PHE A 62 17.81 -4.28 11.27
N GLY A 63 18.67 -3.59 12.02
CA GLY A 63 19.26 -4.11 13.23
C GLY A 63 18.26 -4.17 14.39
N LYS A 64 18.50 -5.12 15.33
CA LYS A 64 17.62 -5.27 16.50
C LYS A 64 17.98 -4.25 17.58
N HIS A 65 17.01 -3.41 17.91
CA HIS A 65 17.09 -2.41 18.98
C HIS A 65 16.11 -2.76 20.10
N THR A 66 16.36 -2.22 21.30
CA THR A 66 15.46 -2.40 22.43
C THR A 66 14.44 -1.25 22.46
N TYR A 67 13.17 -1.60 22.46
CA TYR A 67 12.05 -0.68 22.62
C TYR A 67 11.33 -0.99 23.92
N ASN A 68 10.79 0.05 24.57
CA ASN A 68 9.94 -0.08 25.75
C ASN A 68 8.50 0.19 25.30
N PHE A 69 7.66 -0.81 25.45
CA PHE A 69 6.22 -0.71 25.28
C PHE A 69 5.58 -0.62 26.66
N SER A 70 4.75 0.37 26.92
CA SER A 70 4.12 0.61 28.22
C SER A 70 2.63 0.80 28.06
N ILE A 71 1.86 0.11 28.87
CA ILE A 71 0.41 0.30 29.00
C ILE A 71 0.16 0.96 30.35
N GLU A 72 -0.55 2.09 30.35
CA GLU A 72 -0.96 2.80 31.56
C GLU A 72 -2.44 2.55 31.85
N TYR A 73 -2.74 2.12 33.06
CA TYR A 73 -4.07 1.80 33.55
C TYR A 73 -4.62 2.92 34.44
N GLY A 74 -5.94 3.04 34.52
CA GLY A 74 -6.59 3.97 35.44
C GLY A 74 -6.50 3.57 36.88
N GLU A 75 -6.49 2.25 37.14
CA GLU A 75 -6.51 1.62 38.48
C GLU A 75 -5.13 1.06 38.84
N GLU A 76 -4.90 0.84 40.12
CA GLU A 76 -3.76 0.08 40.61
C GLU A 76 -4.10 -1.41 40.65
N HIS A 77 -3.25 -2.22 40.01
CA HIS A 77 -3.37 -3.67 40.04
C HIS A 77 -2.36 -4.31 41.01
N SER A 78 -2.67 -5.47 41.50
CA SER A 78 -1.74 -6.24 42.35
C SER A 78 -0.45 -6.51 41.57
N ASN A 79 0.70 -6.34 42.23
CA ASN A 79 2.01 -6.69 41.68
C ASN A 79 2.22 -8.19 41.40
N LYS A 80 1.24 -9.02 41.75
CA LYS A 80 1.17 -10.45 41.40
C LYS A 80 0.48 -10.68 40.06
N ASN A 81 -0.30 -9.70 39.58
CA ASN A 81 -0.92 -9.72 38.27
C ASN A 81 0.07 -9.23 37.22
N TYR A 82 -0.13 -9.66 36.00
CA TYR A 82 0.70 -9.25 34.88
C TYR A 82 -0.15 -9.06 33.64
N ALA A 83 0.34 -8.22 32.76
CA ALA A 83 -0.07 -8.16 31.37
C ALA A 83 0.90 -8.99 30.53
N GLN A 84 0.41 -9.60 29.46
CA GLN A 84 1.24 -10.39 28.54
C GLN A 84 1.15 -9.83 27.14
N MET A 85 2.27 -9.79 26.46
CA MET A 85 2.32 -9.34 25.08
C MET A 85 3.02 -10.38 24.22
N TYR A 86 2.36 -10.73 23.14
CA TYR A 86 2.87 -11.62 22.11
C TYR A 86 3.21 -10.80 20.86
N TYR A 87 4.23 -11.21 20.13
CA TYR A 87 4.59 -10.60 18.86
C TYR A 87 4.99 -11.67 17.85
N ALA A 88 4.25 -11.77 16.78
CA ALA A 88 4.48 -12.73 15.72
C ALA A 88 4.05 -12.17 14.36
N PRO A 89 4.58 -12.71 13.25
CA PRO A 89 4.16 -12.28 11.92
C PRO A 89 2.70 -12.62 11.58
N SER A 90 2.04 -13.44 12.36
CA SER A 90 0.61 -13.76 12.21
C SER A 90 0.03 -14.35 13.49
N VAL A 91 -1.29 -14.25 13.65
CA VAL A 91 -2.02 -14.79 14.82
C VAL A 91 -1.80 -16.31 14.99
N LYS A 92 -1.79 -17.08 13.90
CA LYS A 92 -1.53 -18.53 13.93
C LYS A 92 -0.11 -18.93 14.38
N LYS A 93 0.84 -17.99 14.35
CA LYS A 93 2.22 -18.23 14.78
C LYS A 93 2.52 -17.69 16.18
N ILE A 94 1.51 -17.19 16.86
CA ILE A 94 1.64 -16.75 18.26
C ILE A 94 1.81 -18.00 19.11
N THR A 95 2.97 -18.10 19.77
CA THR A 95 3.29 -19.16 20.74
C THR A 95 3.69 -18.55 22.08
N GLU A 96 3.62 -19.31 23.15
CA GLU A 96 4.09 -18.86 24.48
C GLU A 96 5.58 -18.47 24.47
N GLU A 97 6.37 -19.05 23.57
CA GLU A 97 7.80 -18.72 23.42
C GLU A 97 8.03 -17.29 22.88
N ASP A 98 7.03 -16.74 22.17
CA ASP A 98 7.06 -15.39 21.58
C ASP A 98 6.37 -14.36 22.48
N SER A 99 6.18 -14.66 23.76
CA SER A 99 5.49 -13.80 24.73
C SER A 99 6.44 -13.12 25.71
N ILE A 100 6.01 -11.98 26.23
CA ILE A 100 6.68 -11.23 27.29
C ILE A 100 5.64 -10.87 28.36
N ASN A 101 5.93 -11.21 29.61
CA ASN A 101 5.11 -10.82 30.75
C ASN A 101 5.63 -9.54 31.39
N ALA A 102 4.73 -8.60 31.68
CA ALA A 102 5.02 -7.38 32.40
C ALA A 102 4.16 -7.32 33.69
N TYR A 103 4.82 -7.37 34.84
CA TYR A 103 4.15 -7.19 36.13
C TYR A 103 3.82 -5.71 36.34
N PHE A 104 2.72 -5.46 37.06
CA PHE A 104 2.26 -4.10 37.29
C PHE A 104 3.15 -3.35 38.27
N GLU A 105 3.55 -2.16 37.88
CA GLU A 105 4.27 -1.18 38.70
C GLU A 105 3.60 0.19 38.57
N ASN A 106 3.03 0.72 39.65
CA ASN A 106 2.41 2.05 39.66
C ASN A 106 1.45 2.29 38.48
N LYS A 107 0.46 1.45 38.33
CA LYS A 107 -0.54 1.52 37.22
C LYS A 107 0.03 1.29 35.82
N LYS A 108 1.23 0.77 35.68
CA LYS A 108 1.85 0.52 34.38
C LYS A 108 2.33 -0.91 34.24
N ALA A 109 2.15 -1.46 33.02
CA ALA A 109 2.82 -2.67 32.57
C ALA A 109 3.86 -2.29 31.52
N ASN A 110 5.13 -2.63 31.77
CA ASN A 110 6.25 -2.24 30.92
C ASN A 110 6.90 -3.47 30.29
N PHE A 111 6.91 -3.51 28.96
CA PHE A 111 7.52 -4.58 28.18
C PHE A 111 8.80 -4.08 27.51
N LYS A 112 9.83 -4.91 27.46
CA LYS A 112 11.06 -4.65 26.71
C LYS A 112 11.14 -5.57 25.51
N ILE A 113 11.00 -5.00 24.32
CA ILE A 113 10.98 -5.72 23.05
C ILE A 113 12.31 -5.46 22.33
N LYS A 114 12.93 -6.51 21.80
CA LYS A 114 14.15 -6.39 21.01
C LYS A 114 13.93 -6.84 19.57
N MET A 115 13.76 -5.88 18.65
CA MET A 115 13.49 -6.14 17.24
C MET A 115 14.01 -5.01 16.33
N GLY A 116 14.07 -5.26 15.02
CA GLY A 116 14.38 -4.24 14.02
C GLY A 116 13.15 -3.43 13.64
N LEU A 117 13.31 -2.25 13.02
CA LEU A 117 12.19 -1.43 12.56
C LEU A 117 11.32 -2.17 11.54
N ALA A 118 11.93 -2.95 10.63
CA ALA A 118 11.20 -3.78 9.70
C ALA A 118 10.41 -4.90 10.42
N GLU A 119 10.95 -5.48 11.50
CA GLU A 119 10.24 -6.47 12.30
C GLU A 119 9.04 -5.84 13.05
N ILE A 120 9.17 -4.61 13.55
CA ILE A 120 8.03 -3.88 14.16
C ILE A 120 6.92 -3.67 13.15
N ASN A 121 7.27 -3.27 11.93
CA ASN A 121 6.28 -3.04 10.88
C ASN A 121 5.50 -4.30 10.48
N ASN A 122 6.14 -5.46 10.59
CA ASN A 122 5.63 -6.72 10.05
C ASN A 122 5.08 -7.69 11.10
N ASN A 123 5.21 -7.37 12.38
CA ASN A 123 4.66 -8.19 13.45
C ASN A 123 3.31 -7.66 13.91
N LEU A 124 2.41 -8.57 14.19
CA LEU A 124 1.21 -8.30 14.98
C LEU A 124 1.59 -8.30 16.46
N PHE A 125 1.04 -7.37 17.22
CA PHE A 125 1.16 -7.32 18.66
C PHE A 125 -0.19 -7.69 19.26
N ARG A 126 -0.28 -8.89 19.83
CA ARG A 126 -1.40 -9.29 20.69
C ARG A 126 -1.06 -8.86 22.11
N VAL A 127 -1.98 -8.23 22.78
CA VAL A 127 -1.88 -7.84 24.17
C VAL A 127 -3.00 -8.52 24.95
N ASP A 128 -2.62 -9.28 25.97
CA ASP A 128 -3.49 -9.81 26.99
C ASP A 128 -3.30 -8.88 28.21
N PRO A 129 -4.19 -7.90 28.40
CA PRO A 129 -3.88 -6.73 29.23
C PRO A 129 -3.89 -7.02 30.72
N ILE A 130 -4.57 -8.09 31.15
CA ILE A 130 -4.57 -8.54 32.55
C ILE A 130 -4.91 -10.04 32.61
N ASN A 131 -4.27 -10.74 33.56
CA ASN A 131 -4.45 -12.17 33.73
C ASN A 131 -5.58 -12.53 34.73
N THR A 132 -6.51 -11.61 35.01
CA THR A 132 -7.62 -11.77 35.94
C THR A 132 -8.93 -11.30 35.33
N LEU A 133 -10.06 -11.80 35.88
CA LEU A 133 -11.41 -11.35 35.53
C LEU A 133 -11.74 -10.09 36.33
N GLU A 134 -11.41 -8.94 35.77
CA GLU A 134 -11.61 -7.63 36.39
C GLU A 134 -12.15 -6.64 35.38
N VAL A 135 -12.82 -5.59 35.85
CA VAL A 135 -13.10 -4.39 35.09
C VAL A 135 -11.89 -3.46 35.25
N TYR A 136 -11.31 -2.98 34.16
CA TYR A 136 -10.15 -2.12 34.22
C TYR A 136 -10.23 -1.07 33.11
N SER A 137 -9.42 0.00 33.23
CA SER A 137 -9.35 1.00 32.17
C SER A 137 -7.91 1.16 31.67
N ILE A 138 -7.75 1.31 30.35
CA ILE A 138 -6.47 1.66 29.71
C ILE A 138 -6.52 3.13 29.36
N LYS A 139 -5.61 3.91 29.92
CA LYS A 139 -5.49 5.36 29.71
C LYS A 139 -4.58 5.71 28.53
N SER A 140 -3.47 5.01 28.42
CA SER A 140 -2.54 5.22 27.30
C SER A 140 -1.70 3.98 27.00
N ILE A 141 -1.24 3.93 25.74
CA ILE A 141 -0.21 3.02 25.26
C ILE A 141 0.95 3.86 24.75
N THR A 142 2.15 3.61 25.25
CA THR A 142 3.37 4.33 24.90
C THR A 142 4.41 3.36 24.37
N LEU A 143 4.99 3.66 23.21
CA LEU A 143 6.18 2.97 22.69
C LEU A 143 7.34 3.95 22.62
N SER A 144 8.48 3.59 23.22
CA SER A 144 9.69 4.42 23.24
C SER A 144 10.93 3.65 22.85
N ASP A 145 11.88 4.36 22.20
CA ASP A 145 13.20 3.82 21.87
C ASP A 145 14.20 4.01 23.00
N PHE A 146 15.38 3.42 22.85
CA PHE A 146 16.50 3.56 23.78
C PHE A 146 16.93 5.03 24.02
N TRP A 147 16.63 5.93 23.09
CA TRP A 147 17.05 7.33 23.17
C TRP A 147 15.98 8.25 23.75
N GLY A 148 14.83 7.70 24.17
CA GLY A 148 13.75 8.44 24.78
C GLY A 148 12.78 9.09 23.81
N ASN A 149 12.85 8.79 22.50
CA ASN A 149 11.76 9.18 21.62
C ASN A 149 10.57 8.24 21.89
N SER A 150 9.37 8.80 21.98
CA SER A 150 8.18 8.04 22.28
C SER A 150 7.00 8.47 21.43
N ILE A 151 6.12 7.52 21.16
CA ILE A 151 4.76 7.76 20.70
C ILE A 151 3.84 7.31 21.82
N GLU A 152 2.93 8.19 22.18
CA GLU A 152 1.86 7.90 23.14
C GLU A 152 0.51 8.05 22.43
N VAL A 153 -0.34 7.05 22.63
CA VAL A 153 -1.75 7.07 22.23
C VAL A 153 -2.57 6.99 23.49
N SER A 154 -3.47 7.94 23.71
CA SER A 154 -4.23 8.07 24.95
C SER A 154 -5.69 8.44 24.68
N GLY A 155 -6.55 8.21 25.69
CA GLY A 155 -7.95 8.55 25.67
C GLY A 155 -8.74 7.77 24.61
N SER A 156 -9.77 8.37 24.05
CA SER A 156 -10.64 7.80 23.02
C SER A 156 -9.90 7.41 21.72
N LYS A 157 -8.69 7.94 21.50
CA LYS A 157 -7.87 7.58 20.33
C LYS A 157 -7.34 6.15 20.37
N LEU A 158 -7.33 5.49 21.52
CA LEU A 158 -6.87 4.11 21.68
C LEU A 158 -7.67 3.13 20.82
N GLU A 159 -8.99 3.34 20.70
CA GLU A 159 -9.87 2.50 19.88
C GLU A 159 -9.39 2.36 18.44
N LYS A 160 -8.88 3.44 17.84
CA LYS A 160 -8.38 3.46 16.45
C LYS A 160 -7.17 2.56 16.21
N TYR A 161 -6.52 2.11 17.29
CA TYR A 161 -5.32 1.28 17.25
C TYR A 161 -5.55 -0.14 17.77
N ILE A 162 -6.81 -0.54 17.96
CA ILE A 162 -7.21 -1.91 18.21
C ILE A 162 -7.81 -2.46 16.93
N SER A 163 -7.20 -3.50 16.35
CA SER A 163 -7.66 -4.10 15.08
C SER A 163 -8.62 -5.27 15.31
N SER A 164 -8.46 -6.01 16.37
CA SER A 164 -9.41 -7.05 16.77
C SER A 164 -9.35 -7.33 18.27
N ARG A 165 -10.39 -8.00 18.79
CA ARG A 165 -10.53 -8.32 20.22
C ARG A 165 -11.18 -9.69 20.40
N LYS A 166 -10.90 -10.31 21.53
CA LYS A 166 -11.53 -11.57 21.92
C LYS A 166 -11.78 -11.58 23.44
N ASP A 167 -12.97 -12.02 23.84
CA ASP A 167 -13.37 -12.18 25.23
C ASP A 167 -13.27 -10.89 26.08
N VAL A 168 -13.53 -9.74 25.44
CA VAL A 168 -13.59 -8.42 26.08
C VAL A 168 -14.79 -7.62 25.56
N GLU A 169 -15.44 -6.90 26.44
CA GLU A 169 -16.35 -5.79 26.13
C GLU A 169 -15.68 -4.49 26.55
N TYR A 170 -15.82 -3.42 25.79
CA TYR A 170 -15.28 -2.13 26.17
C TYR A 170 -16.20 -0.96 25.82
N GLU A 171 -16.07 0.10 26.60
CA GLU A 171 -16.69 1.40 26.38
C GLU A 171 -15.60 2.45 26.16
N VAL A 172 -15.81 3.32 25.17
CA VAL A 172 -14.87 4.40 24.83
C VAL A 172 -15.23 5.66 25.59
N HIS A 173 -14.29 6.18 26.38
CA HIS A 173 -14.44 7.44 27.09
C HIS A 173 -13.31 8.40 26.68
N ASP A 174 -13.51 9.69 26.89
CA ASP A 174 -12.51 10.72 26.54
C ASP A 174 -11.14 10.48 27.20
N ASP A 175 -11.11 9.85 28.35
CA ASP A 175 -9.92 9.59 29.15
C ASP A 175 -9.33 8.18 28.98
N GLY A 176 -9.94 7.29 28.18
CA GLY A 176 -9.44 5.95 27.95
C GLY A 176 -10.50 4.93 27.54
N LEU A 177 -10.08 3.68 27.45
CA LEU A 177 -10.95 2.53 27.22
C LEU A 177 -11.28 1.85 28.54
N TYR A 178 -12.55 1.70 28.86
CA TYR A 178 -13.06 0.95 30.02
C TYR A 178 -13.44 -0.44 29.56
N ILE A 179 -12.80 -1.46 30.13
CA ILE A 179 -12.78 -2.82 29.59
C ILE A 179 -13.32 -3.79 30.65
N THR A 180 -14.24 -4.66 30.26
CA THR A 180 -14.71 -5.79 31.04
C THR A 180 -14.14 -7.08 30.42
N ALA A 181 -13.29 -7.77 31.18
CA ALA A 181 -12.76 -9.07 30.78
C ALA A 181 -13.84 -10.15 30.98
N LEU A 182 -14.21 -10.84 29.91
CA LEU A 182 -15.21 -11.93 29.95
C LEU A 182 -14.59 -13.28 30.32
N THR A 183 -13.31 -13.48 29.96
CA THR A 183 -12.52 -14.68 30.33
C THR A 183 -11.11 -14.28 30.78
N GLN A 184 -10.35 -15.24 31.33
CA GLN A 184 -8.93 -15.01 31.64
C GLN A 184 -8.03 -14.91 30.41
N ASP A 185 -8.50 -15.35 29.22
CA ASP A 185 -7.82 -15.26 27.94
C ASP A 185 -8.35 -14.03 27.14
N ASN A 186 -8.52 -12.91 27.86
CA ASN A 186 -8.94 -11.65 27.24
C ASN A 186 -7.79 -11.02 26.47
N MET A 187 -8.04 -10.58 25.23
CA MET A 187 -6.98 -10.03 24.37
C MET A 187 -7.47 -8.95 23.42
N PHE A 188 -6.51 -8.10 23.00
CA PHE A 188 -6.65 -7.33 21.76
C PHE A 188 -5.42 -7.48 20.87
N ILE A 189 -5.64 -7.29 19.57
CA ILE A 189 -4.59 -7.17 18.58
C ILE A 189 -4.46 -5.69 18.24
N LEU A 190 -3.23 -5.15 18.36
CA LEU A 190 -2.95 -3.77 18.01
C LEU A 190 -2.88 -3.61 16.49
N SER A 191 -3.42 -2.50 16.00
CA SER A 191 -3.44 -2.17 14.58
C SER A 191 -2.04 -1.91 14.03
N GLN A 192 -1.74 -2.38 12.84
CA GLN A 192 -0.50 -2.06 12.11
C GLN A 192 -0.30 -0.56 11.89
N LYS A 193 -1.35 0.26 11.95
CA LYS A 193 -1.22 1.73 11.93
C LYS A 193 -0.38 2.28 13.07
N LEU A 194 -0.45 1.66 14.26
CA LEU A 194 0.43 2.03 15.37
C LEU A 194 1.88 1.70 15.02
N ASN A 195 2.12 0.51 14.46
CA ASN A 195 3.44 0.09 14.03
C ASN A 195 4.04 1.06 12.99
N TYR A 196 3.23 1.45 12.01
CA TYR A 196 3.66 2.42 10.98
C TYR A 196 4.05 3.78 11.59
N LYS A 197 3.26 4.33 12.51
CA LYS A 197 3.60 5.59 13.20
C LYS A 197 4.92 5.50 13.96
N VAL A 198 5.12 4.38 14.67
CA VAL A 198 6.33 4.10 15.43
C VAL A 198 7.53 4.00 14.50
N VAL A 199 7.40 3.22 13.45
CA VAL A 199 8.46 3.05 12.44
C VAL A 199 8.82 4.38 11.78
N LYS A 200 7.84 5.20 11.40
CA LYS A 200 8.05 6.53 10.81
C LYS A 200 8.85 7.45 11.73
N LEU A 201 8.53 7.47 13.04
CA LEU A 201 9.26 8.29 14.00
C LEU A 201 10.72 7.86 14.13
N PHE A 202 10.94 6.56 14.32
CA PHE A 202 12.29 6.04 14.55
C PHE A 202 13.14 6.04 13.28
N LEU A 203 12.53 5.83 12.11
CA LEU A 203 13.18 5.96 10.81
C LEU A 203 13.69 7.40 10.58
N ASN A 204 12.84 8.39 10.78
CA ASN A 204 13.21 9.80 10.59
C ASN A 204 14.47 10.15 11.38
N ARG A 205 14.64 9.60 12.56
CA ARG A 205 15.82 9.77 13.36
C ARG A 205 17.06 9.10 12.76
N GLN A 206 16.96 7.85 12.30
CA GLN A 206 18.07 7.17 11.64
C GLN A 206 18.53 7.95 10.41
N LEU A 207 17.58 8.55 9.67
CA LEU A 207 17.87 9.43 8.54
C LEU A 207 18.59 10.72 8.98
N VAL A 208 18.19 11.35 10.07
CA VAL A 208 18.89 12.52 10.62
C VAL A 208 20.33 12.19 10.97
N LEU A 209 20.59 11.05 11.64
CA LEU A 209 21.94 10.60 11.95
C LEU A 209 22.77 10.34 10.68
N PHE A 210 22.16 9.73 9.68
CA PHE A 210 22.80 9.52 8.38
C PHE A 210 23.14 10.86 7.69
N TYR A 211 22.24 11.85 7.70
CA TYR A 211 22.49 13.18 7.14
C TYR A 211 23.63 13.91 7.88
N ILE A 212 23.64 13.84 9.23
CA ILE A 212 24.74 14.40 10.03
C ILE A 212 26.06 13.73 9.66
N GLY A 213 26.08 12.39 9.58
CA GLY A 213 27.27 11.65 9.16
C GLY A 213 27.76 12.04 7.76
N THR A 214 26.85 12.16 6.81
CA THR A 214 27.13 12.61 5.44
C THR A 214 27.68 14.04 5.42
N PHE A 215 27.11 14.94 6.21
CA PHE A 215 27.61 16.32 6.34
C PHE A 215 29.02 16.36 6.94
N CYS A 216 29.28 15.62 8.01
CA CYS A 216 30.62 15.50 8.59
C CYS A 216 31.62 14.94 7.57
N TYR A 217 31.21 13.98 6.77
CA TYR A 217 32.04 13.42 5.71
C TYR A 217 32.36 14.44 4.62
N LEU A 218 31.37 15.27 4.20
CA LEU A 218 31.62 16.36 3.24
C LEU A 218 32.62 17.39 3.79
N LEU A 219 32.51 17.75 5.09
CA LEU A 219 33.48 18.63 5.74
C LEU A 219 34.88 18.01 5.74
N PHE A 220 35.00 16.73 6.05
CA PHE A 220 36.28 16.00 5.99
C PHE A 220 36.85 15.99 4.57
N GLY A 221 36.00 15.85 3.55
CA GLY A 221 36.39 15.94 2.15
C GLY A 221 36.90 17.31 1.73
N ILE A 222 36.27 18.37 2.20
CA ILE A 222 36.78 19.73 1.99
C ILE A 222 38.16 19.86 2.61
N LEU A 223 38.40 19.36 3.83
CA LEU A 223 39.71 19.36 4.49
C LEU A 223 40.73 18.57 3.67
N GLN A 224 40.40 17.38 3.19
CA GLN A 224 41.26 16.59 2.32
C GLN A 224 41.59 17.34 1.01
N PHE A 225 40.62 18.00 0.40
CA PHE A 225 40.76 18.79 -0.80
C PHE A 225 41.80 19.91 -0.55
N VAL A 226 41.66 20.65 0.55
CA VAL A 226 42.61 21.72 0.94
C VAL A 226 44.02 21.16 1.13
N LEU A 227 44.15 20.05 1.87
CA LEU A 227 45.44 19.40 2.13
C LEU A 227 46.12 18.90 0.86
N LEU A 228 45.34 18.35 -0.08
CA LEU A 228 45.86 17.85 -1.35
C LEU A 228 46.14 18.95 -2.38
N CYS A 229 45.49 20.11 -2.29
CA CYS A 229 45.73 21.24 -3.21
C CYS A 229 47.00 22.02 -2.99
N GLN A 230 47.66 21.89 -1.86
CA GLN A 230 48.81 22.71 -1.45
C GLN A 230 50.13 22.47 -2.20
N ASN A 231 50.25 21.49 -3.14
CA ASN A 231 51.52 21.28 -3.86
C ASN A 231 51.33 20.71 -5.30
N ASN A 232 52.04 21.28 -6.27
CA ASN A 232 52.10 20.87 -7.68
C ASN A 232 53.20 19.85 -7.92
N ASP A 233 52.96 18.80 -8.71
CA ASP A 233 53.84 18.26 -9.73
C ASP A 233 53.16 17.23 -10.62
N ASP A 234 53.50 17.29 -11.91
CA ASP A 234 52.91 16.52 -13.01
C ASP A 234 53.55 15.15 -13.22
N LYS A 235 52.77 14.06 -13.30
CA LYS A 235 53.15 12.84 -14.02
C LYS A 235 52.02 12.36 -14.89
N LYS A 236 52.39 11.96 -16.13
CA LYS A 236 51.54 11.46 -17.21
C LYS A 236 50.67 10.28 -16.77
N HIS A 237 49.37 10.50 -16.46
CA HIS A 237 48.40 9.43 -16.46
C HIS A 237 47.96 9.15 -17.90
N SER A 238 47.77 7.86 -18.23
CA SER A 238 47.26 7.42 -19.52
C SER A 238 45.94 8.15 -19.86
N ARG A 239 45.79 8.60 -21.11
CA ARG A 239 44.54 9.23 -21.62
C ARG A 239 43.36 8.34 -21.38
N ILE A 240 43.54 7.03 -21.49
CA ILE A 240 42.49 6.00 -21.28
C ILE A 240 41.98 6.02 -19.83
N PHE A 241 42.91 6.08 -18.82
CA PHE A 241 42.50 6.13 -17.41
C PHE A 241 41.70 7.39 -17.08
N ASN A 242 42.11 8.54 -17.64
CA ASN A 242 41.40 9.79 -17.45
C ASN A 242 39.99 9.77 -18.10
N PHE A 243 39.85 9.14 -19.25
CA PHE A 243 38.56 8.93 -19.92
C PHE A 243 37.66 8.01 -19.10
N LEU A 244 38.15 6.82 -18.74
CA LEU A 244 37.39 5.85 -17.95
C LEU A 244 36.94 6.44 -16.60
N SER A 245 37.82 7.14 -15.88
CA SER A 245 37.45 7.76 -14.59
C SER A 245 36.41 8.87 -14.76
N ALA A 246 36.44 9.65 -15.86
CA ALA A 246 35.41 10.63 -16.14
C ALA A 246 34.08 9.93 -16.49
N PHE A 247 34.11 8.91 -17.33
CA PHE A 247 32.95 8.14 -17.74
C PHE A 247 32.24 7.51 -16.53
N ILE A 248 32.99 6.87 -15.62
CA ILE A 248 32.46 6.32 -14.38
C ILE A 248 31.81 7.43 -13.52
N THR A 249 32.46 8.60 -13.42
CA THR A 249 31.89 9.73 -12.67
C THR A 249 30.55 10.17 -13.24
N TYR A 250 30.43 10.30 -14.56
CA TYR A 250 29.17 10.66 -15.22
C TYR A 250 28.08 9.63 -14.93
N ILE A 251 28.39 8.34 -15.09
CA ILE A 251 27.41 7.27 -14.87
C ILE A 251 26.95 7.25 -13.40
N LEU A 252 27.87 7.21 -12.45
CA LEU A 252 27.51 7.12 -11.04
C LEU A 252 26.71 8.32 -10.55
N THR A 253 27.08 9.53 -10.98
CA THR A 253 26.37 10.75 -10.60
C THR A 253 24.99 10.82 -11.24
N ALA A 254 24.87 10.48 -12.54
CA ALA A 254 23.60 10.47 -13.24
C ALA A 254 22.64 9.38 -12.70
N LEU A 255 23.15 8.17 -12.47
CA LEU A 255 22.36 7.07 -11.91
C LEU A 255 21.94 7.40 -10.48
N GLY A 256 22.83 7.94 -9.65
CA GLY A 256 22.49 8.35 -8.28
C GLY A 256 21.40 9.44 -8.26
N GLY A 257 21.50 10.44 -9.13
CA GLY A 257 20.48 11.48 -9.26
C GLY A 257 19.14 10.94 -9.76
N ALA A 258 19.16 10.07 -10.76
CA ALA A 258 17.96 9.44 -11.31
C ALA A 258 17.24 8.56 -10.27
N LEU A 259 17.99 7.74 -9.50
CA LEU A 259 17.43 6.88 -8.46
C LEU A 259 16.87 7.69 -7.27
N LEU A 260 17.55 8.78 -6.85
CA LEU A 260 17.02 9.67 -5.82
C LEU A 260 15.71 10.32 -6.24
N TYR A 261 15.66 10.81 -7.48
CA TYR A 261 14.44 11.40 -8.01
C TYR A 261 13.33 10.35 -8.17
N GLY A 262 13.67 9.19 -8.73
CA GLY A 262 12.72 8.08 -8.86
C GLY A 262 12.12 7.65 -7.52
N PHE A 263 12.95 7.49 -6.49
CA PHE A 263 12.49 7.19 -5.13
C PHE A 263 11.58 8.31 -4.58
N TRP A 264 12.00 9.58 -4.71
CA TRP A 264 11.17 10.72 -4.29
C TRP A 264 9.82 10.75 -5.01
N TYR A 265 9.82 10.52 -6.33
CA TYR A 265 8.59 10.48 -7.13
C TYR A 265 7.66 9.34 -6.71
N MET A 266 8.22 8.14 -6.51
CA MET A 266 7.46 6.98 -6.04
C MET A 266 6.88 7.23 -4.64
N GLN A 267 7.67 7.79 -3.73
CA GLN A 267 7.20 8.11 -2.37
C GLN A 267 6.09 9.17 -2.37
N LYS A 268 6.16 10.13 -3.30
CA LYS A 268 5.16 11.19 -3.39
C LYS A 268 3.84 10.69 -3.99
N ASN A 269 3.89 9.94 -5.10
CA ASN A 269 2.69 9.62 -5.87
C ASN A 269 2.14 8.20 -5.61
N PHE A 270 2.95 7.28 -5.03
CA PHE A 270 2.62 5.86 -4.82
C PHE A 270 2.98 5.40 -3.41
N LYS A 271 2.76 6.25 -2.42
CA LYS A 271 3.19 6.05 -1.03
C LYS A 271 2.65 4.76 -0.41
N ASP A 272 1.39 4.43 -0.69
CA ASP A 272 0.67 3.31 -0.10
C ASP A 272 0.51 2.13 -1.07
N VAL A 273 1.16 2.19 -2.26
CA VAL A 273 1.08 1.12 -3.27
C VAL A 273 2.01 -0.03 -2.87
N PRO A 274 1.51 -1.26 -2.71
CA PRO A 274 2.33 -2.43 -2.38
C PRO A 274 3.33 -2.76 -3.50
N ILE A 275 4.50 -3.29 -3.12
CA ILE A 275 5.54 -3.67 -4.09
C ILE A 275 5.04 -4.72 -5.11
N GLY A 276 4.16 -5.63 -4.69
CA GLY A 276 3.55 -6.62 -5.58
C GLY A 276 2.77 -5.97 -6.71
N GLN A 277 1.96 -4.95 -6.41
CA GLN A 277 1.21 -4.19 -7.42
C GLN A 277 2.16 -3.47 -8.41
N ILE A 278 3.27 -2.90 -7.92
CA ILE A 278 4.28 -2.29 -8.80
C ILE A 278 4.87 -3.34 -9.74
N ILE A 279 5.22 -4.52 -9.22
CA ILE A 279 5.74 -5.64 -10.01
C ILE A 279 4.71 -6.12 -11.03
N TYR A 280 3.43 -6.21 -10.64
CA TYR A 280 2.34 -6.56 -11.56
C TYR A 280 2.28 -5.60 -12.74
N HIS A 281 2.22 -4.28 -12.50
CA HIS A 281 2.15 -3.29 -13.57
C HIS A 281 3.41 -3.23 -14.46
N LEU A 282 4.58 -3.55 -13.92
CA LEU A 282 5.80 -3.69 -14.72
C LEU A 282 5.79 -4.92 -15.62
N ASN A 283 5.01 -5.93 -15.28
CA ASN A 283 4.90 -7.20 -16.00
C ASN A 283 3.67 -7.25 -16.92
N THR A 284 2.72 -6.34 -16.79
CA THR A 284 1.54 -6.25 -17.66
C THR A 284 1.84 -5.45 -18.93
N PRO A 285 1.19 -5.77 -20.07
CA PRO A 285 1.30 -4.93 -21.27
C PRO A 285 0.86 -3.49 -20.99
N LEU A 286 1.61 -2.55 -21.50
CA LEU A 286 1.28 -1.12 -21.39
C LEU A 286 0.29 -0.66 -22.49
N GLU A 287 -0.22 -1.56 -23.31
CA GLU A 287 -1.22 -1.27 -24.35
C GLU A 287 -2.52 -0.78 -23.68
N GLY A 288 -3.06 0.34 -24.16
CA GLY A 288 -4.22 0.99 -23.56
C GLY A 288 -3.94 1.89 -22.36
N THR A 289 -2.65 2.04 -21.93
CA THR A 289 -2.31 3.01 -20.85
C THR A 289 -2.28 4.44 -21.35
N ASN A 290 -2.73 5.36 -20.50
CA ASN A 290 -2.50 6.79 -20.75
C ASN A 290 -1.00 7.12 -20.64
N THR A 291 -0.36 7.33 -21.79
CA THR A 291 1.09 7.59 -21.88
C THR A 291 1.52 8.95 -21.33
N SER A 292 0.59 9.86 -21.07
CA SER A 292 0.89 11.21 -20.58
C SER A 292 1.57 11.20 -19.21
N SER A 293 1.08 10.37 -18.28
CA SER A 293 1.64 10.23 -16.94
C SER A 293 3.05 9.65 -16.95
N PHE A 294 3.32 8.67 -17.81
CA PHE A 294 4.67 8.12 -17.99
C PHE A 294 5.63 9.11 -18.63
N SER A 295 5.14 9.93 -19.58
CA SER A 295 5.99 10.93 -20.25
C SER A 295 6.54 11.97 -19.27
N VAL A 296 5.76 12.40 -18.28
CA VAL A 296 6.19 13.37 -17.27
C VAL A 296 7.35 12.81 -16.42
N ILE A 297 7.26 11.56 -15.95
CA ILE A 297 8.35 10.95 -15.17
C ILE A 297 9.61 10.75 -16.02
N PHE A 298 9.47 10.27 -17.27
CA PHE A 298 10.60 10.08 -18.17
C PHE A 298 11.30 11.40 -18.49
N ILE A 299 10.57 12.46 -18.81
CA ILE A 299 11.13 13.79 -19.08
C ILE A 299 11.86 14.30 -17.83
N SER A 300 11.28 14.15 -16.65
CA SER A 300 11.89 14.60 -15.40
C SER A 300 13.20 13.84 -15.09
N ILE A 301 13.22 12.52 -15.27
CA ILE A 301 14.44 11.71 -15.11
C ILE A 301 15.52 12.16 -16.11
N ILE A 302 15.16 12.38 -17.38
CA ILE A 302 16.09 12.88 -18.40
C ILE A 302 16.64 14.24 -18.00
N LEU A 303 15.82 15.16 -17.52
CA LEU A 303 16.26 16.47 -17.03
C LEU A 303 17.25 16.35 -15.87
N ILE A 304 16.99 15.50 -14.90
CA ILE A 304 17.91 15.22 -13.77
C ILE A 304 19.24 14.67 -14.27
N ILE A 305 19.21 13.72 -15.20
CA ILE A 305 20.43 13.18 -15.85
C ILE A 305 21.20 14.30 -16.53
N ILE A 306 20.54 15.17 -17.29
CA ILE A 306 21.16 16.32 -17.97
C ILE A 306 21.78 17.26 -16.95
N ILE A 307 21.09 17.59 -15.86
CA ILE A 307 21.62 18.44 -14.77
C ILE A 307 22.87 17.82 -14.15
N CYS A 308 22.85 16.53 -13.83
CA CYS A 308 24.00 15.81 -13.30
C CYS A 308 25.19 15.84 -14.27
N VAL A 309 24.94 15.60 -15.56
CA VAL A 309 25.99 15.66 -16.60
C VAL A 309 26.56 17.06 -16.74
N LEU A 310 25.73 18.10 -16.75
CA LEU A 310 26.17 19.49 -16.79
C LEU A 310 26.99 19.86 -15.56
N MET A 311 26.56 19.43 -14.37
CA MET A 311 27.28 19.67 -13.12
C MET A 311 28.69 19.04 -13.13
N VAL A 312 28.80 17.78 -13.56
CA VAL A 312 30.11 17.11 -13.72
C VAL A 312 30.97 17.82 -14.75
N THR A 313 30.40 18.16 -15.91
CA THR A 313 31.10 18.86 -17.00
C THR A 313 31.63 20.22 -16.54
N PHE A 314 30.76 21.03 -15.92
CA PHE A 314 31.10 22.36 -15.44
C PHE A 314 32.23 22.32 -14.40
N GLY A 315 32.16 21.38 -13.45
CA GLY A 315 33.24 21.17 -12.48
C GLY A 315 34.56 20.75 -13.14
N LEU A 316 34.53 19.86 -14.15
CA LEU A 316 35.72 19.47 -14.91
C LEU A 316 36.31 20.62 -15.73
N LEU A 317 35.49 21.61 -16.14
CA LEU A 317 35.96 22.82 -16.81
C LEU A 317 36.57 23.83 -15.85
N ILE A 318 35.97 24.03 -14.68
CA ILE A 318 36.48 24.91 -13.62
C ILE A 318 37.86 24.43 -13.09
N PHE A 319 37.95 23.15 -12.77
CA PHE A 319 39.17 22.57 -12.22
C PHE A 319 40.19 22.29 -13.33
N ARG A 320 40.96 23.33 -13.77
CA ARG A 320 41.89 23.22 -14.88
C ARG A 320 43.09 22.31 -14.57
N LYS A 321 43.58 22.24 -13.30
CA LYS A 321 44.72 21.40 -12.90
C LYS A 321 44.31 19.92 -12.85
N LYS A 322 45.13 19.02 -13.41
CA LYS A 322 44.84 17.55 -13.46
C LYS A 322 44.52 16.95 -12.11
N LYS A 323 45.24 17.37 -11.04
CA LYS A 323 45.05 16.92 -9.69
C LYS A 323 43.69 17.30 -9.14
N ASN A 324 43.23 18.54 -9.36
CA ASN A 324 41.94 19.02 -8.90
C ASN A 324 40.79 18.32 -9.65
N LYS A 325 40.96 18.04 -10.97
CA LYS A 325 40.02 17.25 -11.75
C LYS A 325 39.86 15.83 -11.21
N TRP A 326 40.98 15.19 -10.79
CA TRP A 326 40.92 13.85 -10.22
C TRP A 326 40.18 13.82 -8.87
N ILE A 327 40.49 14.78 -7.98
CA ILE A 327 39.79 14.93 -6.71
C ILE A 327 38.30 15.19 -6.93
N TYR A 328 37.96 16.10 -7.83
CA TYR A 328 36.54 16.39 -8.17
C TYR A 328 35.81 15.15 -8.68
N LYS A 329 36.40 14.40 -9.63
CA LYS A 329 35.80 13.16 -10.15
C LYS A 329 35.58 12.14 -9.04
N PHE A 330 36.56 11.98 -8.15
CA PHE A 330 36.46 11.06 -7.03
C PHE A 330 35.26 11.42 -6.14
N TRP A 331 35.14 12.69 -5.72
CA TRP A 331 34.05 13.16 -4.88
C TRP A 331 32.68 13.04 -5.56
N MET A 332 32.58 13.37 -6.81
CA MET A 332 31.33 13.23 -7.56
C MET A 332 30.92 11.77 -7.72
N SER A 333 31.87 10.88 -8.03
CA SER A 333 31.58 9.43 -8.08
C SER A 333 31.12 8.88 -6.73
N LEU A 334 31.72 9.36 -5.68
CA LEU A 334 31.44 8.99 -4.31
C LEU A 334 30.05 9.43 -3.86
N LEU A 335 29.67 10.69 -4.15
CA LEU A 335 28.32 11.20 -3.94
C LEU A 335 27.28 10.38 -4.74
N GLY A 336 27.63 10.01 -5.96
CA GLY A 336 26.79 9.11 -6.76
C GLY A 336 26.59 7.75 -6.10
N CYS A 337 27.66 7.14 -5.57
CA CYS A 337 27.57 5.87 -4.84
C CYS A 337 26.72 6.00 -3.56
N ILE A 338 26.87 7.09 -2.80
CA ILE A 338 26.05 7.35 -1.61
C ILE A 338 24.58 7.49 -2.01
N ALA A 339 24.30 8.26 -3.06
CA ALA A 339 22.94 8.46 -3.56
C ALA A 339 22.29 7.13 -4.00
N ILE A 340 23.03 6.29 -4.72
CA ILE A 340 22.57 4.96 -5.14
C ILE A 340 22.28 4.09 -3.91
N GLY A 341 23.25 3.93 -3.00
CA GLY A 341 23.10 3.10 -1.80
C GLY A 341 21.95 3.58 -0.91
N TYR A 342 21.83 4.89 -0.70
CA TYR A 342 20.75 5.51 0.05
C TYR A 342 19.38 5.23 -0.59
N SER A 343 19.23 5.44 -1.90
CA SER A 343 17.99 5.17 -2.62
C SER A 343 17.58 3.70 -2.52
N ILE A 344 18.52 2.77 -2.70
CA ILE A 344 18.26 1.32 -2.60
C ILE A 344 17.79 0.96 -1.19
N ILE A 345 18.48 1.44 -0.14
CA ILE A 345 18.12 1.15 1.25
C ILE A 345 16.72 1.67 1.56
N LEU A 346 16.41 2.88 1.15
CA LEU A 346 15.09 3.47 1.37
C LEU A 346 13.99 2.77 0.55
N CYS A 347 14.26 2.39 -0.70
CA CYS A 347 13.31 1.58 -1.47
C CYS A 347 13.03 0.24 -0.79
N CYS A 348 14.08 -0.47 -0.34
CA CYS A 348 13.93 -1.74 0.37
C CYS A 348 13.08 -1.60 1.63
N PHE A 349 13.19 -0.47 2.33
CA PHE A 349 12.44 -0.21 3.54
C PHE A 349 11.01 0.29 3.25
N HIS A 350 10.86 1.28 2.37
CA HIS A 350 9.58 1.92 2.09
C HIS A 350 8.57 0.95 1.47
N PHE A 351 9.02 0.13 0.52
CA PHE A 351 8.19 -0.88 -0.14
C PHE A 351 8.23 -2.25 0.53
N ASP A 352 8.84 -2.35 1.70
CA ASP A 352 9.01 -3.61 2.46
C ASP A 352 9.48 -4.81 1.60
N ILE A 353 10.42 -4.54 0.69
CA ILE A 353 10.91 -5.53 -0.29
C ILE A 353 11.43 -6.80 0.41
N ILE A 354 12.05 -6.65 1.57
CA ILE A 354 12.64 -7.79 2.31
C ILE A 354 11.54 -8.74 2.80
N SER A 355 10.46 -8.22 3.39
CA SER A 355 9.33 -9.02 3.84
C SER A 355 8.57 -9.62 2.68
N TYR A 356 8.36 -8.85 1.62
CA TYR A 356 7.79 -9.36 0.38
C TYR A 356 8.56 -10.57 -0.15
N LEU A 357 9.89 -10.45 -0.34
CA LEU A 357 10.75 -11.57 -0.79
C LEU A 357 10.78 -12.75 0.19
N LYS A 358 10.55 -12.50 1.47
CA LYS A 358 10.45 -13.56 2.48
C LYS A 358 9.12 -14.30 2.36
N TYR A 359 8.01 -13.56 2.23
CA TYR A 359 6.68 -14.17 2.11
C TYR A 359 6.51 -14.94 0.81
N THR A 360 6.96 -14.40 -0.32
CA THR A 360 6.89 -15.10 -1.62
C THR A 360 7.66 -16.42 -1.69
N LYS A 361 8.50 -16.72 -0.70
CA LYS A 361 9.22 -17.99 -0.55
C LYS A 361 8.63 -18.93 0.47
N GLN A 362 7.53 -18.55 1.12
CA GLN A 362 6.83 -19.37 2.11
C GLN A 362 5.56 -19.94 1.49
N ASP A 363 5.23 -21.16 1.85
CA ASP A 363 3.98 -21.79 1.45
C ASP A 363 2.84 -21.32 2.38
N SER A 364 1.63 -21.18 1.80
CA SER A 364 0.39 -20.93 2.51
C SER A 364 -0.61 -22.03 2.21
N THR A 365 -1.42 -22.37 3.20
CA THR A 365 -2.55 -23.30 3.04
C THR A 365 -3.89 -22.58 3.00
N ILE A 366 -3.90 -21.23 2.85
CA ILE A 366 -5.14 -20.44 2.91
C ILE A 366 -6.15 -20.89 1.86
N TYR A 367 -5.67 -21.25 0.65
CA TYR A 367 -6.52 -21.74 -0.42
C TYR A 367 -6.96 -23.19 -0.17
N GLU A 368 -6.06 -24.06 0.25
CA GLU A 368 -6.34 -25.45 0.56
C GLU A 368 -7.35 -25.60 1.70
N ASP A 369 -7.29 -24.70 2.68
CA ASP A 369 -8.18 -24.71 3.87
C ASP A 369 -9.54 -24.03 3.62
N ASN A 370 -9.61 -23.05 2.68
CA ASN A 370 -10.77 -22.16 2.62
C ASN A 370 -11.36 -21.96 1.23
N TYR A 371 -10.69 -22.32 0.14
CA TYR A 371 -11.22 -22.12 -1.21
C TYR A 371 -12.35 -23.10 -1.52
N VAL A 372 -13.47 -22.57 -1.99
CA VAL A 372 -14.63 -23.33 -2.46
C VAL A 372 -14.80 -23.12 -3.95
N ASP A 373 -14.65 -24.19 -4.73
CA ASP A 373 -14.86 -24.15 -6.17
C ASP A 373 -16.37 -24.22 -6.47
N GLY A 374 -16.89 -23.24 -7.19
CA GLY A 374 -18.32 -23.20 -7.55
C GLY A 374 -18.79 -24.36 -8.44
N ARG A 375 -17.86 -25.13 -9.02
CA ARG A 375 -18.16 -26.35 -9.76
C ARG A 375 -18.37 -27.57 -8.86
N ASP A 376 -17.90 -27.50 -7.61
CA ASP A 376 -17.95 -28.62 -6.66
C ASP A 376 -19.10 -28.51 -5.65
N VAL A 377 -19.87 -27.41 -5.67
CA VAL A 377 -21.01 -27.14 -4.76
C VAL A 377 -22.31 -26.88 -5.55
N ALA A 378 -23.45 -27.16 -4.94
CA ALA A 378 -24.74 -26.88 -5.55
C ALA A 378 -25.01 -25.35 -5.53
N ILE A 379 -25.25 -24.80 -6.72
CA ILE A 379 -25.68 -23.42 -6.93
C ILE A 379 -27.04 -23.48 -7.56
N THR A 380 -28.10 -23.08 -6.83
CA THR A 380 -29.51 -23.25 -7.25
C THR A 380 -30.14 -21.90 -7.45
N PHE A 381 -30.56 -21.62 -8.70
CA PHE A 381 -31.27 -20.40 -9.05
C PHE A 381 -32.77 -20.48 -8.73
N PRO A 382 -33.42 -19.34 -8.43
CA PRO A 382 -34.84 -19.28 -8.33
C PRO A 382 -35.49 -19.58 -9.71
N LYS A 383 -36.75 -19.99 -9.72
CA LYS A 383 -37.46 -20.28 -10.96
C LYS A 383 -37.56 -19.06 -11.88
N GLU A 384 -37.77 -17.89 -11.29
CA GLU A 384 -37.74 -16.61 -11.98
C GLU A 384 -36.39 -15.98 -11.71
N LYS A 385 -35.55 -15.96 -12.75
CA LYS A 385 -34.17 -15.45 -12.65
C LYS A 385 -34.19 -13.93 -12.70
N ARG A 386 -33.47 -13.28 -11.77
CA ARG A 386 -33.36 -11.82 -11.73
C ARG A 386 -32.21 -11.34 -12.61
N ASN A 387 -32.37 -10.17 -13.21
CA ASN A 387 -31.29 -9.48 -13.90
C ASN A 387 -30.28 -8.94 -12.91
N LEU A 388 -29.04 -8.78 -13.35
CA LEU A 388 -27.96 -8.16 -12.62
C LEU A 388 -27.49 -6.89 -13.35
N ILE A 389 -27.39 -5.78 -12.61
CA ILE A 389 -26.60 -4.62 -13.02
C ILE A 389 -25.51 -4.46 -11.98
N TYR A 390 -24.22 -4.63 -12.39
CA TYR A 390 -23.08 -4.51 -11.51
C TYR A 390 -22.27 -3.26 -11.89
N ILE A 391 -22.32 -2.24 -11.05
CA ILE A 391 -21.65 -0.95 -11.26
C ILE A 391 -20.38 -0.91 -10.42
N PHE A 392 -19.23 -1.07 -11.06
CA PHE A 392 -17.93 -0.80 -10.44
C PHE A 392 -17.64 0.69 -10.55
N LEU A 393 -17.37 1.30 -9.42
CA LEU A 393 -16.98 2.70 -9.30
C LEU A 393 -15.47 2.78 -9.09
N GLU A 394 -14.74 3.33 -10.04
CA GLU A 394 -13.31 3.52 -9.95
C GLU A 394 -12.94 4.27 -8.67
N SER A 395 -12.06 3.67 -7.84
CA SER A 395 -11.50 4.28 -6.63
C SER A 395 -12.53 4.85 -5.63
N MET A 396 -13.77 4.36 -5.62
CA MET A 396 -14.84 4.88 -4.77
C MET A 396 -14.82 4.24 -3.38
N GLU A 397 -14.83 5.07 -2.36
CA GLU A 397 -14.74 4.66 -0.96
C GLU A 397 -15.87 5.21 -0.10
N MET A 398 -16.30 4.42 0.90
CA MET A 398 -17.14 4.96 1.96
C MET A 398 -16.45 6.06 2.79
N THR A 399 -15.12 6.09 2.76
CA THR A 399 -14.26 7.10 3.39
C THR A 399 -14.66 8.52 3.04
N TYR A 400 -15.18 8.75 1.82
CA TYR A 400 -15.53 10.08 1.31
C TYR A 400 -16.83 10.66 1.91
N SER A 401 -17.58 9.89 2.68
CA SER A 401 -18.69 10.40 3.48
C SER A 401 -18.19 11.07 4.77
N ASP A 402 -19.08 11.80 5.45
CA ASP A 402 -18.75 12.46 6.70
C ASP A 402 -18.73 11.48 7.89
N GLN A 403 -18.13 11.95 9.00
CA GLN A 403 -17.96 11.16 10.23
C GLN A 403 -19.31 10.78 10.88
N SER A 404 -20.38 11.54 10.65
CA SER A 404 -21.68 11.29 11.28
C SER A 404 -22.33 10.00 10.78
N VAL A 405 -22.00 9.58 9.55
CA VAL A 405 -22.50 8.36 8.90
C VAL A 405 -21.46 7.25 8.78
N GLY A 406 -20.29 7.42 9.38
CA GLY A 406 -19.24 6.38 9.40
C GLY A 406 -18.11 6.59 8.42
N GLY A 407 -18.04 7.71 7.68
CA GLY A 407 -16.90 8.09 6.85
C GLY A 407 -15.80 8.81 7.61
N ALA A 408 -14.83 9.34 6.89
CA ALA A 408 -13.67 10.01 7.48
C ALA A 408 -13.65 11.54 7.31
N MET A 409 -14.44 12.06 6.36
CA MET A 409 -14.35 13.46 5.95
C MET A 409 -15.07 14.40 6.93
N SER A 410 -14.69 15.68 6.90
CA SER A 410 -15.36 16.72 7.68
C SER A 410 -16.74 17.08 7.11
N GLU A 411 -16.94 16.86 5.81
CA GLU A 411 -18.20 17.01 5.10
C GLU A 411 -18.39 15.85 4.11
N ASN A 412 -19.63 15.60 3.72
CA ASN A 412 -19.94 14.45 2.87
C ASN A 412 -19.71 14.77 1.39
N TYR A 413 -18.71 14.17 0.76
CA TYR A 413 -18.42 14.34 -0.67
C TYR A 413 -19.26 13.40 -1.57
N ILE A 414 -19.96 12.41 -0.98
CA ILE A 414 -20.81 11.44 -1.71
C ILE A 414 -22.23 11.40 -1.14
N PRO A 415 -22.94 12.53 -1.02
CA PRO A 415 -24.23 12.56 -0.32
C PRO A 415 -25.28 11.64 -0.95
N GLU A 416 -25.32 11.52 -2.28
CA GLU A 416 -26.28 10.68 -2.98
C GLU A 416 -25.96 9.19 -2.76
N LEU A 417 -24.72 8.77 -2.92
CA LEU A 417 -24.28 7.40 -2.63
C LEU A 417 -24.45 7.06 -1.15
N THR A 418 -24.25 8.03 -0.25
CA THR A 418 -24.54 7.86 1.18
C THR A 418 -26.02 7.53 1.40
N GLN A 419 -26.92 8.30 0.81
CA GLN A 419 -28.35 8.05 0.93
C GLN A 419 -28.72 6.68 0.35
N ILE A 420 -28.24 6.33 -0.85
CA ILE A 420 -28.47 5.03 -1.47
C ILE A 420 -28.02 3.89 -0.53
N SER A 421 -26.85 4.00 0.07
CA SER A 421 -26.31 2.99 0.98
C SER A 421 -27.11 2.87 2.28
N LEU A 422 -27.57 3.98 2.86
CA LEU A 422 -28.38 3.99 4.09
C LEU A 422 -29.81 3.46 3.89
N GLU A 423 -30.34 3.54 2.68
CA GLU A 423 -31.67 3.05 2.31
C GLU A 423 -31.68 1.60 1.84
N ASN A 424 -30.50 1.00 1.59
CA ASN A 424 -30.33 -0.33 1.01
C ASN A 424 -29.36 -1.18 1.83
N GLU A 425 -29.08 -2.41 1.38
CA GLU A 425 -28.22 -3.34 2.13
C GLU A 425 -26.73 -3.01 1.96
N ASN A 426 -26.07 -2.68 3.03
CA ASN A 426 -24.62 -2.43 3.12
C ASN A 426 -23.89 -3.27 4.19
N PHE A 427 -24.62 -4.17 4.85
CA PHE A 427 -24.14 -5.05 5.92
C PHE A 427 -23.51 -4.30 7.10
N GLY A 428 -24.01 -3.11 7.38
CA GLY A 428 -23.61 -2.24 8.49
C GLY A 428 -24.69 -2.11 9.57
N ILE A 429 -24.39 -1.29 10.57
CA ILE A 429 -25.39 -0.91 11.58
C ILE A 429 -26.31 0.17 11.04
N TYR A 430 -27.51 0.24 11.60
CA TYR A 430 -28.51 1.23 11.19
C TYR A 430 -27.97 2.67 11.23
N GLY A 431 -28.16 3.40 10.15
CA GLY A 431 -27.76 4.81 10.02
C GLY A 431 -26.25 5.03 9.80
N LYS A 432 -25.49 3.98 9.47
CA LYS A 432 -24.05 4.05 9.14
C LYS A 432 -23.76 3.35 7.82
N LEU A 433 -22.77 3.89 7.11
CA LEU A 433 -22.19 3.21 5.97
C LEU A 433 -21.29 2.07 6.45
N ASN A 434 -21.21 1.05 5.62
CA ASN A 434 -20.21 0.01 5.71
C ASN A 434 -19.64 -0.24 4.31
N GLY A 435 -18.51 -0.96 4.24
CA GLY A 435 -17.85 -1.24 2.96
C GLY A 435 -16.86 -2.39 3.07
N ALA A 436 -16.32 -2.81 1.93
CA ALA A 436 -15.41 -3.92 1.84
C ALA A 436 -13.95 -3.50 2.07
N TYR A 437 -13.22 -4.27 2.84
CA TYR A 437 -11.75 -4.16 2.87
C TYR A 437 -11.15 -4.73 1.60
N THR A 438 -10.14 -4.07 1.05
CA THR A 438 -9.33 -4.62 -0.03
C THR A 438 -8.26 -5.55 0.53
N THR A 439 -8.02 -6.66 -0.17
CA THR A 439 -6.96 -7.62 0.19
C THR A 439 -5.72 -7.44 -0.68
N SER A 440 -4.60 -8.04 -0.28
CA SER A 440 -3.44 -8.19 -1.16
C SER A 440 -3.87 -8.82 -2.49
N GLY A 441 -3.47 -8.23 -3.62
CA GLY A 441 -3.87 -8.64 -4.96
C GLY A 441 -5.25 -8.13 -5.43
N ALA A 442 -5.93 -7.30 -4.63
CA ALA A 442 -7.20 -6.64 -4.97
C ALA A 442 -7.17 -5.11 -4.77
N THR A 443 -5.99 -4.51 -4.77
CA THR A 443 -5.76 -3.08 -4.49
C THR A 443 -5.68 -2.19 -5.73
N PHE A 444 -6.02 -2.71 -6.90
CA PHE A 444 -6.03 -2.03 -8.20
C PHE A 444 -7.18 -2.56 -9.04
N THR A 445 -7.60 -1.81 -10.05
CA THR A 445 -8.83 -2.07 -10.82
C THR A 445 -9.00 -3.53 -11.25
N MET A 446 -8.03 -4.12 -11.95
CA MET A 446 -8.17 -5.50 -12.42
C MET A 446 -8.20 -6.50 -11.25
N GLY A 447 -7.42 -6.24 -10.20
CA GLY A 447 -7.47 -7.04 -8.96
C GLY A 447 -8.82 -6.96 -8.26
N GLY A 448 -9.41 -5.76 -8.19
CA GLY A 448 -10.75 -5.55 -7.64
C GLY A 448 -11.86 -6.25 -8.44
N LEU A 449 -11.81 -6.13 -9.78
CA LEU A 449 -12.76 -6.81 -10.68
C LEU A 449 -12.73 -8.33 -10.49
N VAL A 450 -11.52 -8.93 -10.50
CA VAL A 450 -11.36 -10.39 -10.31
C VAL A 450 -11.80 -10.80 -8.91
N ALA A 451 -11.39 -10.08 -7.87
CA ALA A 451 -11.74 -10.39 -6.49
C ALA A 451 -13.25 -10.41 -6.26
N GLN A 452 -13.95 -9.39 -6.75
CA GLN A 452 -15.40 -9.22 -6.56
C GLN A 452 -16.26 -10.13 -7.44
N THR A 453 -15.70 -10.64 -8.54
CA THR A 453 -16.44 -11.52 -9.45
C THR A 453 -16.10 -12.99 -9.31
N SER A 454 -15.01 -13.34 -8.60
CA SER A 454 -14.58 -14.73 -8.43
C SER A 454 -14.25 -15.15 -6.99
N GLY A 455 -14.20 -14.20 -6.05
CA GLY A 455 -13.77 -14.46 -4.69
C GLY A 455 -12.27 -14.87 -4.57
N VAL A 456 -11.45 -14.52 -5.58
CA VAL A 456 -10.03 -14.87 -5.64
C VAL A 456 -9.21 -13.61 -5.96
N PRO A 457 -8.23 -13.21 -5.14
CA PRO A 457 -7.36 -12.09 -5.47
C PRO A 457 -6.30 -12.53 -6.51
N ILE A 458 -5.72 -11.54 -7.21
CA ILE A 458 -4.60 -11.78 -8.11
C ILE A 458 -3.31 -11.96 -7.29
N ASN A 459 -2.67 -13.12 -7.35
CA ASN A 459 -1.35 -13.29 -6.75
C ASN A 459 -0.28 -12.72 -7.70
N GLU A 460 0.12 -11.49 -7.44
CA GLU A 460 1.05 -10.69 -8.25
C GLU A 460 2.41 -11.35 -8.42
N ASN A 461 2.84 -12.19 -7.46
CA ASN A 461 4.15 -12.86 -7.47
C ASN A 461 4.23 -14.02 -8.47
N LEU A 462 3.10 -14.65 -8.75
CA LEU A 462 3.04 -15.82 -9.60
C LEU A 462 2.79 -15.45 -11.07
N ILE A 463 2.47 -14.20 -11.34
CA ILE A 463 2.24 -13.66 -12.66
C ILE A 463 3.59 -13.28 -13.27
N SER A 464 4.19 -14.16 -14.06
CA SER A 464 5.45 -13.90 -14.77
C SER A 464 5.19 -13.43 -16.22
N ASN A 465 6.13 -12.65 -16.78
CA ASN A 465 6.08 -12.13 -18.16
C ASN A 465 5.75 -13.19 -19.23
N ASP A 466 6.18 -14.43 -19.04
CA ASP A 466 5.94 -15.50 -20.01
C ASP A 466 4.49 -16.01 -20.01
N THR A 467 3.78 -15.82 -18.92
CA THR A 467 2.37 -16.24 -18.79
C THR A 467 1.38 -15.16 -19.23
N LEU A 468 1.75 -13.89 -19.05
CA LEU A 468 0.88 -12.74 -19.32
C LEU A 468 0.91 -12.29 -20.79
N ASN A 469 2.10 -12.13 -21.36
CA ASN A 469 2.29 -11.36 -22.59
C ASN A 469 2.05 -12.15 -23.88
N SER A 470 2.10 -13.47 -23.88
CA SER A 470 2.01 -14.24 -25.12
C SER A 470 0.75 -15.09 -25.30
N LYS A 471 0.00 -15.32 -24.19
CA LYS A 471 -1.17 -16.20 -24.19
C LYS A 471 -2.48 -15.52 -23.88
N TRP A 472 -2.47 -14.39 -23.15
CA TRP A 472 -3.71 -13.75 -22.71
C TRP A 472 -4.48 -13.05 -23.83
N GLU A 473 -3.79 -12.52 -24.80
CA GLU A 473 -4.47 -11.86 -25.93
C GLU A 473 -5.07 -12.85 -26.95
N SER A 474 -4.47 -14.05 -27.06
CA SER A 474 -4.88 -14.99 -28.10
C SER A 474 -5.87 -16.08 -27.67
N ASP A 475 -5.97 -16.40 -26.36
CA ASP A 475 -6.58 -17.64 -25.90
C ASP A 475 -7.64 -17.50 -24.78
N ASN A 476 -8.08 -16.26 -24.41
CA ASN A 476 -9.06 -16.05 -23.32
C ASN A 476 -8.66 -16.72 -21.98
N ASN A 477 -7.38 -16.68 -21.63
CA ASN A 477 -6.78 -17.49 -20.57
C ASN A 477 -6.32 -16.69 -19.35
N TYR A 478 -7.06 -15.66 -18.94
CA TYR A 478 -6.77 -14.95 -17.70
C TYR A 478 -7.31 -15.72 -16.50
N VAL A 479 -6.44 -16.23 -15.62
CA VAL A 479 -6.73 -17.12 -14.47
C VAL A 479 -7.74 -18.22 -14.78
N PRO A 480 -7.50 -19.07 -15.79
CA PRO A 480 -8.48 -19.96 -16.41
C PRO A 480 -9.05 -21.04 -15.47
N GLY A 481 -8.44 -21.22 -14.31
CA GLY A 481 -8.92 -22.21 -13.33
C GLY A 481 -9.94 -21.67 -12.35
N VAL A 482 -10.15 -20.36 -12.32
CA VAL A 482 -11.15 -19.72 -11.48
C VAL A 482 -12.56 -20.00 -12.02
N TRP A 483 -13.57 -20.04 -11.15
CA TRP A 483 -14.97 -20.11 -11.51
C TRP A 483 -15.65 -18.81 -11.07
N ALA A 484 -15.88 -17.92 -12.03
CA ALA A 484 -16.37 -16.58 -11.77
C ALA A 484 -17.90 -16.47 -11.88
N ILE A 485 -18.45 -15.34 -11.42
CA ILE A 485 -19.89 -15.06 -11.53
C ILE A 485 -20.38 -15.13 -12.98
N GLY A 486 -19.56 -14.67 -13.94
CA GLY A 486 -19.89 -14.75 -15.36
C GLY A 486 -20.05 -16.18 -15.86
N ASP A 487 -19.23 -17.13 -15.37
CA ASP A 487 -19.35 -18.55 -15.71
C ASP A 487 -20.67 -19.13 -15.18
N VAL A 488 -21.02 -18.79 -13.93
CA VAL A 488 -22.28 -19.20 -13.29
C VAL A 488 -23.47 -18.67 -14.07
N LEU A 489 -23.51 -17.37 -14.36
CA LEU A 489 -24.63 -16.73 -15.07
C LEU A 489 -24.71 -17.22 -16.51
N LYS A 490 -23.57 -17.47 -17.18
CA LYS A 490 -23.58 -18.06 -18.54
C LYS A 490 -24.19 -19.45 -18.56
N GLY A 491 -23.85 -20.28 -17.57
CA GLY A 491 -24.45 -21.61 -17.40
C GLY A 491 -25.97 -21.59 -17.25
N GLU A 492 -26.49 -20.50 -16.72
CA GLU A 492 -27.93 -20.26 -16.51
C GLU A 492 -28.63 -19.48 -17.65
N GLY A 493 -27.90 -19.20 -18.74
CA GLY A 493 -28.48 -18.59 -19.95
C GLY A 493 -28.59 -17.07 -19.93
N TYR A 494 -27.80 -16.36 -19.09
CA TYR A 494 -27.79 -14.89 -19.09
C TYR A 494 -27.11 -14.34 -20.35
N ASN A 495 -27.65 -13.25 -20.89
CA ASN A 495 -26.95 -12.37 -21.80
C ASN A 495 -26.06 -11.44 -20.97
N GLN A 496 -24.75 -11.43 -21.26
CA GLN A 496 -23.77 -10.71 -20.45
C GLN A 496 -23.03 -9.68 -21.26
N GLU A 497 -22.92 -8.46 -20.71
CA GLU A 497 -22.16 -7.36 -21.34
C GLU A 497 -21.26 -6.70 -20.32
N PHE A 498 -20.03 -6.34 -20.75
CA PHE A 498 -19.08 -5.55 -19.99
C PHE A 498 -18.85 -4.20 -20.68
N LEU A 499 -19.21 -3.11 -20.00
CA LEU A 499 -19.19 -1.75 -20.53
C LEU A 499 -18.11 -0.92 -19.85
N ILE A 500 -17.16 -0.35 -20.61
CA ILE A 500 -16.05 0.48 -20.12
C ILE A 500 -15.74 1.62 -21.08
N GLY A 501 -15.35 2.79 -20.55
CA GLY A 501 -14.94 3.95 -21.34
C GLY A 501 -13.51 3.86 -21.91
N SER A 502 -12.70 2.89 -21.49
CA SER A 502 -11.31 2.72 -21.87
C SER A 502 -11.08 1.52 -22.81
N ASP A 503 -9.83 1.32 -23.26
CA ASP A 503 -9.47 0.13 -24.05
C ASP A 503 -9.62 -1.15 -23.23
N LYS A 504 -10.38 -2.11 -23.75
CA LYS A 504 -10.60 -3.44 -23.14
C LYS A 504 -9.37 -4.29 -22.97
N LYS A 505 -8.30 -4.03 -23.73
CA LYS A 505 -7.06 -4.80 -23.64
C LYS A 505 -6.25 -4.46 -22.40
N PHE A 506 -6.44 -3.25 -21.85
CA PHE A 506 -5.66 -2.81 -20.70
C PHE A 506 -5.79 -3.78 -19.53
N ALA A 507 -4.65 -4.21 -18.99
CA ALA A 507 -4.52 -5.12 -17.86
C ALA A 507 -5.23 -6.48 -18.01
N GLY A 508 -5.56 -6.90 -19.25
CA GLY A 508 -6.17 -8.20 -19.53
C GLY A 508 -7.67 -8.29 -19.30
N ARG A 509 -8.40 -7.15 -19.21
CA ARG A 509 -9.84 -7.10 -18.99
C ARG A 509 -10.62 -7.95 -19.99
N SER A 510 -10.34 -7.78 -21.30
CA SER A 510 -11.02 -8.55 -22.35
C SER A 510 -10.79 -10.06 -22.21
N SER A 511 -9.56 -10.48 -21.91
CA SER A 511 -9.25 -11.91 -21.72
C SER A 511 -9.98 -12.51 -20.52
N TYR A 512 -10.16 -11.76 -19.45
CA TYR A 512 -10.89 -12.19 -18.27
C TYR A 512 -12.39 -12.34 -18.56
N PHE A 513 -13.06 -11.28 -19.03
CA PHE A 513 -14.51 -11.29 -19.22
C PHE A 513 -14.95 -12.19 -20.38
N HIS A 514 -14.12 -12.34 -21.42
CA HIS A 514 -14.39 -13.38 -22.44
C HIS A 514 -14.14 -14.78 -21.90
N GLY A 515 -13.07 -15.00 -21.15
CA GLY A 515 -12.74 -16.29 -20.57
C GLY A 515 -13.75 -16.77 -19.54
N HIS A 516 -14.31 -15.86 -18.76
CA HIS A 516 -15.22 -16.12 -17.64
C HIS A 516 -16.63 -15.60 -17.91
N GLY A 517 -17.37 -16.28 -18.78
CA GLY A 517 -18.77 -15.98 -19.05
C GLY A 517 -19.07 -15.47 -20.46
N ASN A 518 -18.05 -15.31 -21.30
CA ASN A 518 -18.20 -14.86 -22.70
C ASN A 518 -19.04 -13.59 -22.83
N TYR A 519 -18.64 -12.55 -22.09
CA TYR A 519 -19.28 -11.23 -22.15
C TYR A 519 -19.09 -10.58 -23.53
N ASP A 520 -20.13 -9.94 -24.03
CA ASP A 520 -19.98 -8.92 -25.06
C ASP A 520 -19.30 -7.70 -24.42
N ILE A 521 -18.27 -7.13 -25.09
CA ILE A 521 -17.53 -6.02 -24.50
C ILE A 521 -17.75 -4.75 -25.32
N PHE A 522 -18.36 -3.75 -24.69
CA PHE A 522 -18.48 -2.41 -25.22
C PHE A 522 -17.38 -1.53 -24.60
N ASP A 523 -16.34 -1.22 -25.36
CA ASP A 523 -15.20 -0.43 -24.96
C ASP A 523 -15.05 0.85 -25.81
N TYR A 524 -13.98 1.62 -25.58
CA TYR A 524 -13.64 2.83 -26.32
C TYR A 524 -13.70 2.61 -27.85
N TYR A 525 -13.08 1.55 -28.36
CA TYR A 525 -13.07 1.27 -29.80
C TYR A 525 -14.42 0.82 -30.32
N THR A 526 -15.21 0.12 -29.51
CA THR A 526 -16.60 -0.23 -29.87
C THR A 526 -17.46 1.01 -30.01
N ALA A 527 -17.25 2.04 -29.16
CA ALA A 527 -17.96 3.31 -29.27
C ALA A 527 -17.62 4.05 -30.58
N ILE A 528 -16.34 4.05 -31.00
CA ILE A 528 -15.92 4.57 -32.32
C ILE A 528 -16.55 3.78 -33.46
N ASP A 529 -16.43 2.45 -33.46
CA ASP A 529 -16.95 1.56 -34.50
C ASP A 529 -18.47 1.69 -34.69
N ARG A 530 -19.20 1.97 -33.62
CA ARG A 530 -20.65 2.21 -33.64
C ARG A 530 -21.03 3.67 -33.94
N GLY A 531 -20.04 4.59 -34.07
CA GLY A 531 -20.26 6.00 -34.35
C GLY A 531 -20.86 6.82 -33.20
N TYR A 532 -20.67 6.38 -31.96
CA TYR A 532 -21.08 7.13 -30.76
C TYR A 532 -20.11 8.26 -30.44
N ILE A 533 -18.83 8.10 -30.80
CA ILE A 533 -17.75 9.11 -30.67
C ILE A 533 -16.95 9.14 -31.97
N ASP A 534 -16.30 10.28 -32.26
CA ASP A 534 -15.38 10.44 -33.38
C ASP A 534 -14.07 9.69 -33.15
N ASP A 535 -13.35 9.34 -34.23
CA ASP A 535 -12.09 8.55 -34.18
C ASP A 535 -10.98 9.22 -33.35
N ASP A 536 -11.00 10.55 -33.25
CA ASP A 536 -10.03 11.34 -32.49
C ASP A 536 -10.53 11.78 -31.09
N TYR A 537 -11.74 11.38 -30.72
CA TYR A 537 -12.29 11.67 -29.39
C TYR A 537 -11.59 10.83 -28.33
N MET A 538 -10.72 11.46 -27.57
CA MET A 538 -10.00 10.82 -26.46
C MET A 538 -9.90 11.81 -25.32
N VAL A 539 -10.57 11.53 -24.22
CA VAL A 539 -10.43 12.24 -22.96
C VAL A 539 -10.00 11.27 -21.88
N TRP A 540 -9.07 11.66 -21.04
CA TRP A 540 -8.56 10.85 -19.94
C TRP A 540 -8.07 9.44 -20.38
N TRP A 541 -8.87 8.40 -20.15
CA TRP A 541 -8.56 7.01 -20.52
C TRP A 541 -9.34 6.49 -21.74
N GLY A 542 -10.18 7.33 -22.33
CA GLY A 542 -11.04 6.98 -23.47
C GLY A 542 -12.20 7.98 -23.57
N TYR A 543 -13.40 7.62 -23.12
CA TYR A 543 -14.52 8.54 -22.93
C TYR A 543 -14.93 8.58 -21.45
N GLU A 544 -15.49 9.70 -21.02
CA GLU A 544 -15.88 10.04 -19.65
C GLU A 544 -17.15 9.32 -19.19
N ASP A 545 -17.39 9.35 -17.87
CA ASP A 545 -18.50 8.65 -17.21
C ASP A 545 -19.88 9.16 -17.66
N GLU A 546 -20.03 10.43 -18.05
CA GLU A 546 -21.25 10.96 -18.64
C GLU A 546 -21.72 10.13 -19.84
N LYS A 547 -20.81 9.88 -20.79
CA LYS A 547 -21.08 9.03 -21.94
C LYS A 547 -21.25 7.56 -21.57
N LEU A 548 -20.49 7.08 -20.59
CA LEU A 548 -20.60 5.72 -20.11
C LEU A 548 -22.03 5.43 -19.63
N PHE A 549 -22.60 6.32 -18.82
CA PHE A 549 -23.97 6.16 -18.33
C PHE A 549 -25.04 6.31 -19.44
N GLU A 550 -24.80 7.18 -20.43
CA GLU A 550 -25.67 7.29 -21.59
C GLU A 550 -25.70 5.98 -22.41
N TYR A 551 -24.51 5.41 -22.67
CA TYR A 551 -24.41 4.15 -23.42
C TYR A 551 -24.95 2.98 -22.61
N ALA A 552 -24.74 2.97 -21.30
CA ALA A 552 -25.34 1.96 -20.42
C ALA A 552 -26.85 1.93 -20.49
N LYS A 553 -27.56 3.07 -20.60
CA LYS A 553 -28.98 3.14 -20.78
C LYS A 553 -29.40 2.50 -22.10
N ASN A 554 -28.64 2.75 -23.17
CA ASN A 554 -28.93 2.16 -24.50
C ASN A 554 -28.70 0.65 -24.49
N GLU A 555 -27.62 0.16 -23.91
CA GLU A 555 -27.35 -1.29 -23.85
C GLU A 555 -28.32 -2.01 -22.91
N LEU A 556 -28.75 -1.41 -21.78
CA LEU A 556 -29.79 -1.97 -20.92
C LEU A 556 -31.13 -2.12 -21.66
N ASN A 557 -31.55 -1.14 -22.48
CA ASN A 557 -32.72 -1.25 -23.31
C ASN A 557 -32.60 -2.40 -24.33
N ASN A 558 -31.42 -2.58 -24.92
CA ASN A 558 -31.11 -3.67 -25.83
C ASN A 558 -31.17 -5.03 -25.13
N LEU A 559 -30.57 -5.15 -23.95
CA LEU A 559 -30.56 -6.37 -23.15
C LEU A 559 -32.00 -6.73 -22.69
N ALA A 560 -32.75 -5.76 -22.17
CA ALA A 560 -34.11 -5.94 -21.69
C ALA A 560 -35.10 -6.25 -22.79
N SER A 561 -34.78 -5.98 -24.07
CA SER A 561 -35.61 -6.37 -25.21
C SER A 561 -35.56 -7.86 -25.56
N LYS A 562 -34.62 -8.61 -24.95
CA LYS A 562 -34.49 -10.07 -25.13
C LYS A 562 -35.29 -10.80 -24.05
N ASP A 563 -35.65 -12.03 -24.33
CA ASP A 563 -36.47 -12.86 -23.41
C ASP A 563 -35.63 -13.45 -22.25
N GLU A 564 -34.29 -13.52 -22.42
CA GLU A 564 -33.35 -14.09 -21.44
C GLU A 564 -32.99 -13.07 -20.36
N PRO A 565 -32.67 -13.53 -19.14
CA PRO A 565 -32.15 -12.64 -18.12
C PRO A 565 -30.79 -12.05 -18.55
N PHE A 566 -30.48 -10.86 -18.08
CA PHE A 566 -29.25 -10.16 -18.45
C PHE A 566 -28.36 -9.83 -17.25
N ASN A 567 -27.09 -9.65 -17.56
CA ASN A 567 -26.06 -9.08 -16.68
C ASN A 567 -25.34 -7.97 -17.42
N LEU A 568 -25.55 -6.72 -17.00
CA LEU A 568 -24.70 -5.60 -17.38
C LEU A 568 -23.68 -5.34 -16.26
N THR A 569 -22.41 -5.54 -16.55
CA THR A 569 -21.29 -5.16 -15.67
C THR A 569 -20.63 -3.92 -16.27
N MET A 570 -20.44 -2.87 -15.50
CA MET A 570 -19.82 -1.63 -15.98
C MET A 570 -18.79 -1.07 -15.02
N LEU A 571 -17.83 -0.31 -15.53
CA LEU A 571 -16.75 0.31 -14.75
C LEU A 571 -16.61 1.78 -15.13
N THR A 572 -16.72 2.68 -14.14
CA THR A 572 -16.48 4.12 -14.29
C THR A 572 -14.98 4.42 -14.34
N VAL A 573 -14.60 5.65 -14.73
CA VAL A 573 -13.21 6.03 -14.90
C VAL A 573 -12.85 7.43 -14.41
N ASP A 574 -13.81 8.36 -14.29
CA ASP A 574 -13.52 9.77 -14.01
C ASP A 574 -12.84 10.00 -12.67
N THR A 575 -13.08 9.13 -11.69
CA THR A 575 -12.46 9.17 -10.36
C THR A 575 -11.06 8.53 -10.29
N HIS A 576 -10.46 8.14 -11.42
CA HIS A 576 -9.09 7.59 -11.44
C HIS A 576 -8.07 8.65 -11.00
N PHE A 577 -7.09 8.27 -10.18
CA PHE A 577 -6.02 9.16 -9.71
C PHE A 577 -5.09 9.58 -10.86
N THR A 578 -4.39 10.76 -10.83
CA THR A 578 -4.43 11.78 -9.78
C THR A 578 -5.53 12.79 -10.05
N ASP A 579 -6.21 13.24 -8.98
CA ASP A 579 -7.22 14.31 -8.97
C ASP A 579 -8.44 14.09 -9.89
N GLY A 580 -8.56 12.95 -10.58
CA GLY A 580 -9.66 12.60 -11.45
C GLY A 580 -9.83 13.49 -12.70
N TYR A 581 -10.84 13.16 -13.52
CA TYR A 581 -11.21 13.94 -14.71
C TYR A 581 -12.44 14.82 -14.43
N VAL A 582 -12.31 16.12 -14.72
CA VAL A 582 -13.42 17.08 -14.59
C VAL A 582 -14.22 17.09 -15.88
N CYS A 583 -15.38 16.40 -15.89
CA CYS A 583 -16.32 16.42 -17.01
C CYS A 583 -17.21 17.68 -16.98
N GLU A 584 -18.05 17.85 -17.99
CA GLU A 584 -18.95 19.02 -18.09
C GLU A 584 -20.02 19.09 -16.98
N LEU A 585 -20.36 17.94 -16.38
CA LEU A 585 -21.31 17.84 -15.28
C LEU A 585 -20.71 18.16 -13.91
N CYS A 586 -19.37 18.22 -13.81
CA CYS A 586 -18.70 18.49 -12.54
C CYS A 586 -18.98 19.94 -12.08
N GLN A 587 -19.43 20.07 -10.84
CA GLN A 587 -19.64 21.37 -10.19
C GLN A 587 -18.39 21.73 -9.36
N ASN A 588 -18.06 22.99 -9.27
CA ASN A 588 -16.95 23.46 -8.44
C ASN A 588 -17.48 23.83 -7.03
N GLN A 589 -17.82 22.82 -6.24
CA GLN A 589 -18.41 22.95 -4.90
C GLN A 589 -17.36 22.97 -3.79
N TYR A 590 -16.23 22.28 -4.01
CA TYR A 590 -15.18 22.06 -3.04
C TYR A 590 -13.87 22.65 -3.55
N ASP A 591 -12.97 22.99 -2.61
CA ASP A 591 -11.67 23.59 -2.95
C ASP A 591 -10.74 22.61 -3.71
N GLU A 592 -10.89 21.31 -3.47
CA GLU A 592 -10.08 20.25 -4.10
C GLU A 592 -10.79 19.69 -5.35
N GLN A 593 -10.06 19.60 -6.46
CA GLN A 593 -10.58 19.03 -7.70
C GLN A 593 -11.11 17.62 -7.51
N TYR A 594 -10.37 16.76 -6.82
CA TYR A 594 -10.76 15.38 -6.64
C TYR A 594 -12.08 15.22 -5.86
N SER A 595 -12.31 16.07 -4.85
CA SER A 595 -13.61 16.12 -4.13
C SER A 595 -14.77 16.48 -5.06
N ASN A 596 -14.55 17.40 -6.02
CA ASN A 596 -15.57 17.76 -7.01
C ASN A 596 -15.86 16.62 -8.00
N VAL A 597 -14.84 15.87 -8.42
CA VAL A 597 -15.00 14.71 -9.31
C VAL A 597 -15.72 13.56 -8.59
N ILE A 598 -15.33 13.26 -7.34
CA ILE A 598 -16.01 12.27 -6.48
C ILE A 598 -17.49 12.61 -6.31
N ALA A 599 -17.81 13.88 -6.02
CA ALA A 599 -19.19 14.34 -5.89
C ALA A 599 -19.97 14.27 -7.22
N CYS A 600 -19.30 14.53 -8.33
CA CYS A 600 -19.88 14.39 -9.66
C CYS A 600 -20.25 12.92 -9.94
N SER A 601 -19.35 11.98 -9.65
CA SER A 601 -19.60 10.55 -9.79
C SER A 601 -20.80 10.10 -8.93
N SER A 602 -20.86 10.57 -7.66
CA SER A 602 -22.00 10.28 -6.75
C SER A 602 -23.35 10.69 -7.35
N ARG A 603 -23.44 11.91 -7.92
CA ARG A 603 -24.67 12.38 -8.59
C ARG A 603 -25.01 11.57 -9.83
N GLN A 604 -24.05 11.31 -10.71
CA GLN A 604 -24.27 10.56 -11.94
C GLN A 604 -24.78 9.14 -11.67
N VAL A 605 -24.21 8.46 -10.67
CA VAL A 605 -24.68 7.13 -10.23
C VAL A 605 -26.11 7.20 -9.70
N SER A 606 -26.46 8.21 -8.91
CA SER A 606 -27.81 8.40 -8.39
C SER A 606 -28.82 8.65 -9.53
N GLU A 607 -28.49 9.53 -10.48
CA GLU A 607 -29.33 9.81 -11.63
C GLU A 607 -29.51 8.56 -12.53
N PHE A 608 -28.46 7.75 -12.67
CA PHE A 608 -28.55 6.49 -13.41
C PHE A 608 -29.42 5.46 -12.68
N LEU A 609 -29.28 5.33 -11.37
CA LEU A 609 -30.13 4.47 -10.55
C LEU A 609 -31.61 4.89 -10.60
N ASP A 610 -31.89 6.20 -10.57
CA ASP A 610 -33.24 6.72 -10.66
C ASP A 610 -33.84 6.47 -12.05
N TRP A 611 -33.05 6.49 -13.12
CA TRP A 611 -33.46 6.07 -14.42
C TRP A 611 -33.77 4.55 -14.46
N ILE A 612 -32.91 3.70 -13.85
CA ILE A 612 -33.14 2.26 -13.75
C ILE A 612 -34.47 1.96 -13.04
N LYS A 613 -34.74 2.64 -11.93
CA LYS A 613 -36.00 2.46 -11.17
C LYS A 613 -37.26 2.78 -11.95
N GLN A 614 -37.19 3.51 -13.07
CA GLN A 614 -38.31 3.84 -13.93
C GLN A 614 -38.53 2.82 -15.06
N GLN A 615 -37.67 1.83 -15.21
CA GLN A 615 -37.73 0.85 -16.29
C GLN A 615 -38.61 -0.35 -15.90
N ASP A 616 -39.28 -0.92 -16.85
CA ASP A 616 -40.18 -2.10 -16.65
C ASP A 616 -39.42 -3.33 -16.11
N PHE A 617 -38.15 -3.42 -16.36
CA PHE A 617 -37.28 -4.51 -15.87
C PHE A 617 -36.85 -4.36 -14.40
N TYR A 618 -37.05 -3.19 -13.76
CA TYR A 618 -36.50 -2.90 -12.43
C TYR A 618 -36.98 -3.86 -11.34
N ASP A 619 -38.26 -4.21 -11.33
CA ASP A 619 -38.84 -5.08 -10.30
C ASP A 619 -38.13 -6.45 -10.22
N ASN A 620 -37.62 -6.93 -11.37
CA ASN A 620 -36.84 -8.17 -11.47
C ASN A 620 -35.36 -7.95 -11.68
N THR A 621 -34.80 -6.85 -11.18
CA THR A 621 -33.37 -6.51 -11.32
C THR A 621 -32.74 -6.23 -9.97
N THR A 622 -31.57 -6.82 -9.73
CA THR A 622 -30.70 -6.48 -8.59
C THR A 622 -29.59 -5.58 -9.09
N VAL A 623 -29.36 -4.46 -8.40
CA VAL A 623 -28.29 -3.53 -8.71
C VAL A 623 -27.24 -3.60 -7.60
N VAL A 624 -25.99 -3.93 -7.96
CA VAL A 624 -24.84 -3.93 -7.08
C VAL A 624 -23.99 -2.71 -7.43
N ILE A 625 -23.67 -1.87 -6.44
CA ILE A 625 -22.84 -0.69 -6.60
C ILE A 625 -21.63 -0.86 -5.67
N SER A 626 -20.43 -0.93 -6.23
CA SER A 626 -19.23 -1.20 -5.47
C SER A 626 -18.03 -0.38 -5.97
N GLY A 627 -17.27 0.19 -5.05
CA GLY A 627 -15.92 0.66 -5.39
C GLY A 627 -15.04 -0.53 -5.76
N ASP A 628 -14.27 -0.41 -6.81
CA ASP A 628 -13.39 -1.48 -7.27
C ASP A 628 -12.18 -1.67 -6.33
N HIS A 629 -11.54 -0.58 -5.91
CA HIS A 629 -10.45 -0.55 -4.92
C HIS A 629 -10.35 0.81 -4.24
N LEU A 630 -9.43 0.95 -3.28
CA LEU A 630 -9.15 2.23 -2.61
C LEU A 630 -8.33 3.14 -3.53
N THR A 631 -8.57 4.46 -3.49
CA THR A 631 -7.76 5.39 -4.28
C THR A 631 -6.29 5.29 -3.95
N MET A 632 -5.46 5.35 -4.98
CA MET A 632 -4.00 5.46 -4.86
C MET A 632 -3.52 6.89 -4.60
N ASP A 633 -4.42 7.89 -4.58
CA ASP A 633 -4.10 9.28 -4.25
C ASP A 633 -3.93 9.48 -2.74
N SER A 634 -2.82 8.96 -2.22
CA SER A 634 -2.49 9.09 -0.80
C SER A 634 -2.25 10.54 -0.36
N ASP A 635 -1.83 11.42 -1.27
CA ASP A 635 -1.68 12.85 -0.98
C ASP A 635 -3.03 13.51 -0.71
N TYR A 636 -4.07 13.16 -1.48
CA TYR A 636 -5.44 13.61 -1.22
C TYR A 636 -5.94 13.14 0.15
N ILE A 637 -5.78 11.85 0.45
CA ILE A 637 -6.18 11.27 1.74
C ILE A 637 -5.43 11.94 2.91
N GLU A 638 -4.14 12.28 2.74
CA GLU A 638 -3.35 12.99 3.76
C GLU A 638 -3.86 14.44 3.94
N ARG A 639 -4.16 15.17 2.85
CA ARG A 639 -4.74 16.53 2.92
C ARG A 639 -6.11 16.54 3.60
N GLN A 640 -6.91 15.49 3.42
CA GLN A 640 -8.21 15.32 4.07
C GLN A 640 -8.11 14.81 5.53
N ASN A 641 -6.91 14.63 6.08
CA ASN A 641 -6.67 14.05 7.43
C ASN A 641 -7.30 12.67 7.65
N ALA A 642 -7.47 11.87 6.59
CA ALA A 642 -8.11 10.56 6.61
C ALA A 642 -7.11 9.38 6.64
N THR A 643 -5.80 9.63 6.81
CA THR A 643 -4.76 8.60 6.82
C THR A 643 -4.89 7.57 7.94
N ASP A 644 -5.47 7.97 9.06
CA ASP A 644 -5.67 7.11 10.24
C ASP A 644 -7.02 6.36 10.21
N PHE A 645 -7.82 6.57 9.17
CA PHE A 645 -9.11 5.91 9.01
C PHE A 645 -8.96 4.48 8.45
N ASN A 646 -9.83 3.55 8.88
CA ASN A 646 -9.92 2.22 8.30
C ASN A 646 -10.68 2.29 6.98
N ARG A 647 -9.95 2.61 5.91
CA ARG A 647 -10.51 2.82 4.58
C ARG A 647 -11.12 1.53 4.05
N ARG A 648 -12.30 1.67 3.43
CA ARG A 648 -13.07 0.58 2.80
C ARG A 648 -13.66 1.08 1.49
N THR A 649 -13.78 0.22 0.50
CA THR A 649 -14.49 0.55 -0.73
C THR A 649 -15.95 0.80 -0.42
N TYR A 650 -16.62 1.64 -1.20
CA TYR A 650 -18.07 1.79 -1.16
C TYR A 650 -18.74 0.48 -1.57
N PHE A 651 -19.84 0.09 -0.92
CA PHE A 651 -20.61 -1.07 -1.29
C PHE A 651 -22.08 -0.95 -0.87
N THR A 652 -22.99 -1.30 -1.79
CA THR A 652 -24.42 -1.44 -1.48
C THR A 652 -25.11 -2.31 -2.51
N ILE A 653 -26.19 -2.99 -2.10
CA ILE A 653 -27.05 -3.79 -2.96
C ILE A 653 -28.46 -3.21 -2.92
N VAL A 654 -28.94 -2.80 -4.08
CA VAL A 654 -30.30 -2.24 -4.29
C VAL A 654 -31.18 -3.31 -4.87
N ASN A 655 -32.40 -3.45 -4.33
CA ASN A 655 -33.43 -4.38 -4.79
C ASN A 655 -32.93 -5.86 -4.81
N GLY A 656 -32.16 -6.26 -3.80
CA GLY A 656 -31.73 -7.66 -3.64
C GLY A 656 -32.89 -8.57 -3.19
N ALA A 657 -32.87 -9.84 -3.62
CA ALA A 657 -33.90 -10.84 -3.27
C ALA A 657 -33.60 -11.55 -1.93
N ALA A 658 -32.37 -11.54 -1.45
CA ALA A 658 -31.98 -12.22 -0.23
C ALA A 658 -32.36 -11.42 1.03
N VAL A 659 -32.60 -12.14 2.13
CA VAL A 659 -32.85 -11.56 3.45
C VAL A 659 -31.57 -11.71 4.31
N ASN A 660 -31.14 -10.63 4.91
CA ASN A 660 -29.98 -10.65 5.79
C ASN A 660 -30.31 -11.36 7.11
N GLU A 661 -29.58 -12.43 7.45
CA GLU A 661 -29.78 -13.21 8.68
C GLU A 661 -29.21 -12.50 9.94
N LYS A 662 -28.29 -11.53 9.73
CA LYS A 662 -27.71 -10.68 10.78
C LYS A 662 -27.99 -9.20 10.53
N PRO A 663 -29.27 -8.75 10.49
CA PRO A 663 -29.57 -7.35 10.21
C PRO A 663 -29.05 -6.45 11.33
N CYS A 664 -28.57 -5.26 10.96
CA CYS A 664 -28.04 -4.25 11.86
C CYS A 664 -26.78 -4.68 12.66
N VAL A 665 -26.08 -5.68 12.20
CA VAL A 665 -24.76 -6.06 12.71
C VAL A 665 -23.71 -5.53 11.73
N GLU A 666 -22.71 -4.81 12.22
CA GLU A 666 -21.59 -4.42 11.37
C GLU A 666 -20.75 -5.65 11.05
N ARG A 667 -20.80 -6.07 9.79
CA ARG A 667 -19.99 -7.18 9.29
C ARG A 667 -18.61 -6.66 8.87
N GLU A 668 -17.57 -7.39 9.24
CA GLU A 668 -16.25 -7.20 8.65
C GLU A 668 -16.12 -8.13 7.43
N TYR A 669 -15.90 -7.54 6.25
CA TYR A 669 -15.83 -8.30 5.00
C TYR A 669 -14.85 -7.68 4.01
N THR A 670 -14.41 -8.49 3.07
CA THR A 670 -13.49 -8.10 2.00
C THR A 670 -14.18 -8.07 0.65
N THR A 671 -13.51 -7.53 -0.36
CA THR A 671 -13.96 -7.59 -1.75
C THR A 671 -14.14 -9.02 -2.27
N LEU A 672 -13.53 -10.04 -1.64
CA LEU A 672 -13.71 -11.45 -1.98
C LEU A 672 -15.10 -11.98 -1.63
N ASP A 673 -15.71 -11.43 -0.57
CA ASP A 673 -17.03 -11.84 -0.08
C ASP A 673 -18.18 -11.38 -1.00
N LEU A 674 -17.89 -10.41 -1.89
CA LEU A 674 -18.91 -9.83 -2.77
C LEU A 674 -19.38 -10.81 -3.87
N TYR A 675 -18.55 -11.76 -4.28
CA TYR A 675 -18.93 -12.78 -5.27
C TYR A 675 -20.11 -13.67 -4.80
N PRO A 676 -20.02 -14.44 -3.71
CA PRO A 676 -21.16 -15.22 -3.23
C PRO A 676 -22.33 -14.34 -2.78
N THR A 677 -22.06 -13.14 -2.26
CA THR A 677 -23.08 -12.19 -1.80
C THR A 677 -23.91 -11.66 -2.97
N THR A 678 -23.29 -11.33 -4.10
CA THR A 678 -23.98 -10.89 -5.32
C THR A 678 -24.89 -11.99 -5.86
N LEU A 679 -24.45 -13.25 -5.91
CA LEU A 679 -25.31 -14.37 -6.31
C LEU A 679 -26.47 -14.56 -5.34
N ALA A 680 -26.22 -14.47 -4.03
CA ALA A 680 -27.31 -14.55 -3.04
C ALA A 680 -28.33 -13.41 -3.23
N ALA A 681 -27.88 -12.20 -3.54
CA ALA A 681 -28.76 -11.06 -3.83
C ALA A 681 -29.68 -11.29 -5.06
N LEU A 682 -29.26 -12.14 -6.00
CA LEU A 682 -30.10 -12.60 -7.10
C LEU A 682 -31.14 -13.68 -6.68
N GLY A 683 -31.15 -14.07 -5.40
CA GLY A 683 -31.97 -15.14 -4.87
C GLY A 683 -31.38 -16.54 -5.08
N VAL A 684 -30.13 -16.64 -5.45
CA VAL A 684 -29.41 -17.89 -5.66
C VAL A 684 -29.05 -18.52 -4.31
N GLN A 685 -29.35 -19.80 -4.15
CA GLN A 685 -28.90 -20.59 -2.98
C GLN A 685 -27.57 -21.25 -3.27
N ILE A 686 -26.63 -21.06 -2.39
CA ILE A 686 -25.26 -21.59 -2.48
C ILE A 686 -25.06 -22.58 -1.34
N GLU A 687 -24.76 -23.84 -1.65
CA GLU A 687 -24.45 -24.85 -0.64
C GLU A 687 -23.21 -24.44 0.16
N GLY A 688 -23.36 -24.37 1.50
CA GLY A 688 -22.26 -23.94 2.40
C GLY A 688 -21.97 -22.44 2.38
N ASN A 689 -22.81 -21.61 1.74
CA ASN A 689 -22.72 -20.13 1.74
C ASN A 689 -21.37 -19.51 1.34
N ARG A 690 -20.51 -20.25 0.63
CA ARG A 690 -19.16 -19.82 0.28
C ARG A 690 -18.82 -20.15 -1.17
N LEU A 691 -18.11 -19.21 -1.85
CA LEU A 691 -17.52 -19.40 -3.17
C LEU A 691 -16.18 -18.66 -3.25
N GLY A 692 -15.19 -19.26 -3.92
CA GLY A 692 -13.84 -18.73 -3.86
C GLY A 692 -13.33 -18.75 -2.42
N LEU A 693 -12.73 -17.66 -1.98
CA LEU A 693 -12.41 -17.41 -0.56
C LEU A 693 -13.52 -16.62 0.14
N GLY A 694 -14.56 -16.19 -0.57
CA GLY A 694 -15.63 -15.34 -0.05
C GLY A 694 -16.72 -16.09 0.71
N THR A 695 -17.40 -15.39 1.60
CA THR A 695 -18.57 -15.82 2.37
C THR A 695 -19.78 -14.96 1.96
N ASN A 696 -20.94 -15.58 1.78
CA ASN A 696 -22.20 -14.88 1.55
C ASN A 696 -22.59 -14.05 2.78
N LEU A 697 -22.59 -12.74 2.66
CA LEU A 697 -22.84 -11.81 3.78
C LEU A 697 -24.29 -11.86 4.28
N TYR A 698 -25.24 -12.32 3.46
CA TYR A 698 -26.62 -12.54 3.90
C TYR A 698 -26.74 -13.70 4.89
N SER A 699 -25.79 -14.65 4.86
CA SER A 699 -25.77 -15.77 5.80
C SER A 699 -25.27 -15.35 7.18
N GLY A 700 -25.60 -16.15 8.19
CA GLY A 700 -25.07 -15.97 9.54
C GLY A 700 -23.60 -16.39 9.72
N GLU A 701 -22.91 -16.85 8.66
CA GLU A 701 -21.54 -17.37 8.74
C GLU A 701 -20.49 -16.26 8.77
N ASP A 702 -19.43 -16.49 9.54
CA ASP A 702 -18.32 -15.53 9.65
C ASP A 702 -17.47 -15.52 8.37
N THR A 703 -17.03 -14.34 7.95
CA THR A 703 -16.06 -14.13 6.88
C THR A 703 -14.66 -14.59 7.28
N LEU A 704 -13.73 -14.63 6.33
CA LEU A 704 -12.34 -14.98 6.66
C LEU A 704 -11.68 -13.92 7.55
N ILE A 705 -12.01 -12.63 7.36
CA ILE A 705 -11.43 -11.59 8.21
C ILE A 705 -12.08 -11.52 9.60
N GLU A 706 -13.36 -11.89 9.75
CA GLU A 706 -13.99 -12.06 11.06
C GLU A 706 -13.35 -13.23 11.83
N LYS A 707 -12.89 -14.29 11.14
CA LYS A 707 -12.22 -15.46 11.75
C LYS A 707 -10.75 -15.23 12.06
N TYR A 708 -10.02 -14.56 11.16
CA TYR A 708 -8.55 -14.56 11.19
C TYR A 708 -7.93 -13.15 11.25
N GLY A 709 -8.72 -12.11 11.01
CA GLY A 709 -8.25 -10.74 10.87
C GLY A 709 -7.68 -10.42 9.48
N LEU A 710 -7.83 -9.18 9.03
CA LEU A 710 -7.40 -8.71 7.70
C LEU A 710 -5.88 -8.86 7.49
N ASP A 711 -5.09 -8.51 8.49
CA ASP A 711 -3.62 -8.55 8.40
C ASP A 711 -3.11 -9.99 8.16
N TYR A 712 -3.72 -10.97 8.85
CA TYR A 712 -3.38 -12.38 8.63
C TYR A 712 -3.70 -12.80 7.20
N ILE A 713 -4.91 -12.48 6.73
CA ILE A 713 -5.35 -12.85 5.37
C ILE A 713 -4.40 -12.22 4.33
N ASN A 714 -4.06 -10.94 4.48
CA ASN A 714 -3.15 -10.25 3.57
C ASN A 714 -1.77 -10.91 3.49
N VAL A 715 -1.21 -11.32 4.62
CA VAL A 715 0.09 -12.03 4.66
C VAL A 715 -0.01 -13.42 4.01
N GLU A 716 -1.10 -14.18 4.28
CA GLU A 716 -1.27 -15.52 3.70
C GLU A 716 -1.47 -15.47 2.18
N LEU A 717 -2.17 -14.45 1.68
CA LEU A 717 -2.39 -14.24 0.23
C LEU A 717 -1.11 -13.87 -0.54
N LEU A 718 -0.10 -13.27 0.13
CA LEU A 718 1.20 -12.97 -0.47
C LEU A 718 2.10 -14.20 -0.63
N LYS A 719 1.83 -15.27 0.11
CA LYS A 719 2.65 -16.49 0.07
C LYS A 719 2.33 -17.35 -1.13
N ASP A 720 3.22 -18.30 -1.42
CA ASP A 720 2.99 -19.30 -2.47
C ASP A 720 1.92 -20.30 -2.06
N SER A 721 1.02 -20.66 -2.98
CA SER A 721 0.08 -21.77 -2.83
C SER A 721 0.11 -22.64 -4.06
N GLN A 722 0.25 -23.94 -3.85
CA GLN A 722 0.27 -24.91 -4.95
C GLN A 722 -1.10 -24.99 -5.62
N LEU A 723 -2.19 -24.90 -4.85
CA LEU A 723 -3.56 -24.89 -5.37
C LEU A 723 -3.77 -23.65 -6.27
N TYR A 724 -3.41 -22.45 -5.78
CA TYR A 724 -3.52 -21.25 -6.58
C TYR A 724 -2.74 -21.37 -7.90
N ARG A 725 -1.46 -21.73 -7.81
CA ARG A 725 -0.59 -21.82 -8.98
C ARG A 725 -1.06 -22.84 -10.00
N LYS A 726 -1.34 -24.10 -9.57
CA LYS A 726 -1.69 -25.18 -10.49
C LYS A 726 -3.12 -25.05 -10.99
N LYS A 727 -4.08 -24.96 -10.06
CA LYS A 727 -5.50 -25.01 -10.39
C LYS A 727 -6.02 -23.64 -10.87
N LEU A 728 -5.81 -22.57 -10.10
CA LEU A 728 -6.45 -21.27 -10.39
C LEU A 728 -5.73 -20.51 -11.52
N LEU A 729 -4.41 -20.38 -11.42
CA LEU A 729 -3.63 -19.60 -12.39
C LEU A 729 -3.44 -20.31 -13.74
N TYR A 730 -3.23 -21.63 -13.74
CA TYR A 730 -2.96 -22.38 -14.98
C TYR A 730 -4.09 -23.31 -15.41
N GLY A 731 -5.17 -23.44 -14.67
CA GLY A 731 -6.29 -24.34 -15.01
C GLY A 731 -5.90 -25.81 -15.11
N LYS A 732 -4.83 -26.22 -14.37
CA LYS A 732 -4.34 -27.60 -14.39
C LYS A 732 -4.89 -28.36 -13.19
N ASN A 733 -5.51 -29.51 -13.45
CA ASN A 733 -6.00 -30.42 -12.40
C ASN A 733 -4.85 -31.07 -11.64
#